data_f77a8dd91a484607312d74343e002aa2
#
_entry.id   f77a8dd91a484607312d74343e002aa2
#
_cell.length_a   1.000
_cell.length_b   1.000
_cell.length_c   1.000
_cell.angle_alpha   90.00
_cell.angle_beta   90.00
_cell.angle_gamma   90.00
#
_symmetry.space_group_name_H-M   'P 1'
#
loop_
_entity.id
_entity.type
_entity.pdbx_description
1 polymer ?
#
loop_
_entity_poly.entity_id
_entity_poly.type
_entity_poly.pdbx_seq_one_letter_code
_entity_poly.pdbx_strand_id
1 'polypeptide(L)'
;MRCSTHFMTGLSIWMCVMLSIVPAAVVPSDGIGEVLDGPWDNIRLPENIKAKAYKLSLNIDWEHMNYTGTQEVTMDVTGEDTKYFLIHTVGLVIDKEATTLHKLGGKTDEELTVKRTFMDTEKKPELRHDFYVVESEETVAAGSYKMKISFAGKVQTEKLTGMYRSKYARTLQDGSTEMIYQVSTDFEPVDARSAFPCFDEPAQKANWTTDITVTFPAGIDINEYNIISNMPLKEALTRENQIISGSFMESVPMSTYLVCFAVSDFLYKEDVLTRGDGSQVTMRVYARREDEFQESASYALNVTSKIIEEYEKFYKVPYPLPKLDQIALPEFNSGAMENWGIITYRESSLLYNPTTSSTAEKQRVCSVIAHEAAHQWFGNIVTMAWWNDLWLNEGFASFVEYYGIDAAEPSWNILDFFYPDEMTTAMNFDSSPSSHPISVQVSSPEELSGLFDTISYRKGSSINWMMMKFMGDDTFAKGLAQYIDDFQYGNAAMVDLFNSLNKVADVNVTKVMLTWTLQMGFPYVTTSLDNTTFPGSTIISLKQERFIVGEAKPDDISEYGYEWHIPFCYRYKVKNGAVKTSGIHWIWSDDDTSKTVTVNETIEWIKGNVDGNFYYLVNYGADNLAALATALENKELDGATDKTSLIYDVFRLAETGHVAYDKALDMTKYATAEKEYVVLSRILSEVLSAGDGVKTNETAYGNLWKYVAKMLKPRVDDMGWDPKNESEPITAPKMRDMALRNYCKAVQNETDTTVKEALAKYTEFVADPGTKKSEIKDVFTTVMRTAIIYDDKNNTNWQAMWDLLQKSDWEADQKIYIAALARTKNQTVLRKMIDDSFDENAKAGTWRYLYYVSYHGDHYDLAWELLQDKWDDYAIKYNTTSFTMGYLVEIPEVFDTQAKYDEVAAFFKKKEYNIGTGLKTVEETLSKIKANIKWKDDHYEDVASWFTKLTFE
;
A
#
# COMPACT_ATOMS: atom_id res chain seq x y z
N MET A 1 -25.61 2.53 61.64
CA MET A 1 -25.53 1.88 62.95
C MET A 1 -24.51 0.76 62.85
N ARG A 2 -23.41 1.00 63.52
CA ARG A 2 -22.60 0.09 64.38
C ARG A 2 -22.28 -1.30 63.82
N CYS A 3 -20.97 -1.56 63.50
CA CYS A 3 -19.93 -2.10 64.42
C CYS A 3 -20.11 -3.60 64.64
N SER A 4 -19.19 -4.51 64.53
CA SER A 4 -17.77 -4.51 64.98
C SER A 4 -17.12 -5.85 64.55
N THR A 5 -15.85 -5.78 64.12
CA THR A 5 -14.64 -6.47 64.59
C THR A 5 -14.70 -7.95 65.05
N HIS A 6 -13.81 -8.80 64.56
CA HIS A 6 -12.70 -9.53 65.25
C HIS A 6 -11.89 -10.39 64.23
N PHE A 7 -10.62 -10.09 64.04
CA PHE A 7 -9.31 -10.70 64.39
C PHE A 7 -9.24 -12.25 64.30
N MET A 8 -8.36 -12.82 63.47
CA MET A 8 -7.00 -13.26 63.77
C MET A 8 -6.39 -14.16 62.66
N THR A 9 -5.23 -13.76 62.18
CA THR A 9 -3.97 -14.50 61.94
C THR A 9 -3.90 -15.64 60.91
N GLY A 10 -3.07 -15.38 59.90
CA GLY A 10 -2.41 -16.38 59.04
C GLY A 10 -1.33 -15.72 58.23
N LEU A 11 -0.09 -15.73 58.70
CA LEU A 11 1.12 -15.30 58.01
C LEU A 11 1.32 -16.20 56.77
N SER A 12 1.36 -15.58 55.60
CA SER A 12 2.02 -16.14 54.40
C SER A 12 2.87 -15.04 53.83
N ILE A 13 4.15 -15.29 53.77
CA ILE A 13 5.18 -14.40 53.24
C ILE A 13 5.00 -14.32 51.71
N TRP A 14 4.53 -13.17 51.21
CA TRP A 14 4.67 -12.76 49.79
C TRP A 14 5.78 -11.75 49.74
N MET A 15 6.85 -12.13 49.04
CA MET A 15 7.97 -11.27 48.68
C MET A 15 7.48 -10.27 47.62
N CYS A 16 7.06 -9.06 48.03
CA CYS A 16 6.82 -7.97 47.13
C CYS A 16 8.16 -7.50 46.56
N VAL A 17 8.42 -7.79 45.32
CA VAL A 17 9.38 -7.04 44.50
C VAL A 17 8.78 -5.66 44.28
N MET A 18 9.24 -4.70 45.04
CA MET A 18 8.96 -3.27 44.79
C MET A 18 9.66 -2.89 43.49
N LEU A 19 8.95 -2.87 42.40
CA LEU A 19 9.34 -2.04 41.26
C LEU A 19 9.26 -0.60 41.77
N SER A 20 10.42 -0.01 41.96
CA SER A 20 10.57 1.42 42.20
C SER A 20 10.11 2.15 40.93
N ILE A 21 8.86 2.60 40.91
CA ILE A 21 8.42 3.67 40.04
C ILE A 21 9.26 4.87 40.50
N VAL A 22 10.28 5.22 39.73
CA VAL A 22 10.95 6.50 39.85
C VAL A 22 9.89 7.53 39.40
N PRO A 23 9.41 8.42 40.28
CA PRO A 23 8.59 9.52 39.82
C PRO A 23 9.44 10.31 38.84
N ALA A 24 8.88 10.66 37.69
CA ALA A 24 9.49 11.66 36.83
C ALA A 24 9.92 12.83 37.75
N ALA A 25 11.21 13.08 37.81
CA ALA A 25 11.74 14.21 38.56
C ALA A 25 11.07 15.45 37.99
N VAL A 26 10.22 16.08 38.78
CA VAL A 26 9.77 17.42 38.52
C VAL A 26 11.04 18.27 38.56
N VAL A 27 11.56 18.61 37.41
CA VAL A 27 12.61 19.60 37.25
C VAL A 27 12.02 20.90 37.79
N PRO A 28 12.66 21.58 38.75
CA PRO A 28 12.17 22.87 39.22
C PRO A 28 12.08 23.81 38.01
N SER A 29 10.95 24.43 37.81
CA SER A 29 10.78 25.50 36.84
C SER A 29 11.54 26.72 37.26
N ASP A 30 12.82 26.75 36.98
CA ASP A 30 13.57 28.00 37.07
C ASP A 30 13.18 28.87 35.87
N GLY A 31 12.22 29.78 36.11
CA GLY A 31 12.05 31.04 35.41
C GLY A 31 12.04 31.02 33.89
N ILE A 32 11.26 30.13 33.25
CA ILE A 32 11.00 30.22 31.80
C ILE A 32 9.84 31.22 31.65
N GLY A 33 10.15 32.42 31.15
CA GLY A 33 9.13 33.36 30.69
C GLY A 33 8.29 32.66 29.58
N GLU A 34 7.00 33.04 29.49
CA GLU A 34 6.08 32.55 28.47
C GLU A 34 6.82 32.35 27.13
N VAL A 35 6.74 31.16 26.55
CA VAL A 35 7.24 30.90 25.20
C VAL A 35 6.37 31.71 24.27
N LEU A 36 6.87 32.88 23.84
CA LEU A 36 6.21 33.81 22.94
C LEU A 36 5.99 33.16 21.59
N ASP A 37 5.01 33.65 20.81
CA ASP A 37 4.79 33.26 19.43
C ASP A 37 6.06 33.47 18.60
N GLY A 38 6.32 32.54 17.64
CA GLY A 38 7.52 32.54 16.82
C GLY A 38 7.45 31.64 15.62
N PRO A 39 8.53 31.48 14.84
CA PRO A 39 8.53 30.64 13.64
C PRO A 39 8.16 29.17 13.91
N TRP A 40 8.28 28.70 15.13
CA TRP A 40 7.85 27.37 15.57
C TRP A 40 6.34 27.21 15.75
N ASP A 41 5.53 28.23 15.46
CA ASP A 41 4.07 28.14 15.44
C ASP A 41 3.52 27.61 14.11
N ASN A 42 4.38 27.48 13.12
CA ASN A 42 4.06 26.90 11.83
C ASN A 42 4.56 25.45 11.79
N ILE A 43 3.79 24.54 11.20
CA ILE A 43 4.21 23.16 10.95
C ILE A 43 5.44 23.08 10.03
N ARG A 44 5.59 24.06 9.12
CA ARG A 44 6.67 24.11 8.14
C ARG A 44 7.90 24.79 8.73
N LEU A 45 9.06 24.26 8.37
CA LEU A 45 10.33 24.94 8.62
C LEU A 45 10.40 26.30 7.91
N PRO A 46 11.13 27.27 8.49
CA PRO A 46 11.36 28.56 7.83
C PRO A 46 12.03 28.40 6.45
N GLU A 47 11.45 29.01 5.41
CA GLU A 47 11.94 28.87 4.03
C GLU A 47 13.32 29.49 3.78
N ASN A 48 13.72 30.41 4.65
CA ASN A 48 15.00 31.10 4.53
C ASN A 48 16.20 30.28 5.04
N ILE A 49 15.99 29.05 5.56
CA ILE A 49 17.05 28.14 6.00
C ILE A 49 16.97 26.86 5.18
N LYS A 50 18.07 26.50 4.50
CA LYS A 50 18.16 25.30 3.68
C LYS A 50 19.33 24.44 4.11
N ALA A 51 19.06 23.15 4.41
CA ALA A 51 20.11 22.17 4.66
C ALA A 51 20.97 21.95 3.40
N LYS A 52 22.26 21.70 3.59
CA LYS A 52 23.24 21.43 2.54
C LYS A 52 23.97 20.13 2.72
N ALA A 53 24.42 19.87 3.93
CA ALA A 53 25.13 18.63 4.23
C ALA A 53 24.95 18.25 5.69
N TYR A 54 24.86 16.95 5.91
CA TYR A 54 24.83 16.32 7.22
C TYR A 54 26.06 15.45 7.44
N LYS A 55 26.58 15.47 8.65
CA LYS A 55 27.49 14.44 9.14
C LYS A 55 26.87 13.83 10.38
N LEU A 56 26.40 12.60 10.24
CA LEU A 56 25.77 11.83 11.31
C LEU A 56 26.75 10.79 11.84
N SER A 57 27.02 10.79 13.14
CA SER A 57 27.80 9.75 13.81
C SER A 57 26.99 9.11 14.90
N LEU A 58 26.80 7.78 14.86
CA LEU A 58 26.01 7.00 15.78
C LEU A 58 26.85 5.95 16.50
N ASN A 59 26.65 5.79 17.82
CA ASN A 59 27.24 4.72 18.62
C ASN A 59 26.12 3.93 19.29
N ILE A 60 25.86 2.72 18.76
CA ILE A 60 24.77 1.85 19.19
C ILE A 60 25.29 0.87 20.24
N ASP A 61 24.63 0.83 21.39
CA ASP A 61 24.82 -0.19 22.42
C ASP A 61 23.81 -1.32 22.18
N TRP A 62 24.34 -2.45 21.67
CA TRP A 62 23.51 -3.59 21.29
C TRP A 62 22.84 -4.29 22.47
N GLU A 63 23.45 -4.29 23.64
CA GLU A 63 22.91 -4.95 24.82
C GLU A 63 21.72 -4.22 25.41
N HIS A 64 21.82 -2.89 25.47
CA HIS A 64 20.80 -2.05 26.11
C HIS A 64 19.83 -1.43 25.11
N MET A 65 20.02 -1.64 23.79
CA MET A 65 19.23 -1.06 22.72
C MET A 65 19.04 0.46 22.88
N ASN A 66 20.14 1.14 23.18
CA ASN A 66 20.23 2.60 23.20
C ASN A 66 21.41 3.06 22.34
N TYR A 67 21.47 4.35 22.09
CA TYR A 67 22.55 4.91 21.31
C TYR A 67 22.84 6.35 21.70
N THR A 68 24.06 6.80 21.40
CA THR A 68 24.45 8.20 21.41
C THR A 68 24.85 8.63 20.01
N GLY A 69 24.66 9.89 19.69
CA GLY A 69 25.02 10.42 18.39
C GLY A 69 25.48 11.87 18.43
N THR A 70 26.15 12.25 17.36
CA THR A 70 26.42 13.65 17.03
C THR A 70 25.95 13.92 15.62
N GLN A 71 25.23 15.04 15.46
CA GLN A 71 24.77 15.54 14.17
C GLN A 71 25.45 16.89 13.89
N GLU A 72 26.17 16.99 12.79
CA GLU A 72 26.60 18.29 12.25
C GLU A 72 25.78 18.56 10.98
N VAL A 73 25.06 19.69 10.96
CA VAL A 73 24.32 20.14 9.78
C VAL A 73 24.89 21.46 9.27
N THR A 74 25.31 21.47 8.02
CA THR A 74 25.67 22.68 7.28
C THR A 74 24.42 23.17 6.56
N MET A 75 24.15 24.47 6.66
CA MET A 75 22.96 25.09 6.10
C MET A 75 23.26 26.48 5.54
N ASP A 76 22.46 26.93 4.58
CA ASP A 76 22.48 28.28 4.07
C ASP A 76 21.28 29.06 4.63
N VAL A 77 21.54 30.25 5.14
CA VAL A 77 20.52 31.26 5.47
C VAL A 77 20.43 32.20 4.28
N THR A 78 19.22 32.42 3.77
CA THR A 78 18.93 33.27 2.60
C THR A 78 17.85 34.30 2.93
N GLY A 79 17.76 35.37 2.20
CA GLY A 79 16.69 36.37 2.39
C GLY A 79 16.81 37.17 3.67
N GLU A 80 15.78 37.09 4.53
CA GLU A 80 15.68 37.88 5.76
C GLU A 80 16.61 37.36 6.86
N ASP A 81 17.14 38.29 7.67
CA ASP A 81 17.93 37.99 8.84
C ASP A 81 17.10 37.22 9.89
N THR A 82 17.69 36.23 10.56
CA THR A 82 17.03 35.43 11.58
C THR A 82 17.85 35.36 12.88
N LYS A 83 17.19 35.03 13.98
CA LYS A 83 17.82 34.62 15.24
C LYS A 83 17.55 33.17 15.60
N TYR A 84 16.65 32.53 14.87
CA TYR A 84 16.12 31.22 15.24
C TYR A 84 16.47 30.16 14.20
N PHE A 85 17.02 29.06 14.69
CA PHE A 85 17.28 27.85 13.93
C PHE A 85 16.40 26.75 14.50
N LEU A 86 15.50 26.22 13.67
CA LEU A 86 14.57 25.17 14.03
C LEU A 86 15.05 23.86 13.42
N ILE A 87 15.00 22.78 14.20
CA ILE A 87 15.33 21.43 13.73
C ILE A 87 14.36 20.45 14.40
N HIS A 88 13.85 19.48 13.64
CA HIS A 88 12.91 18.49 14.17
C HIS A 88 13.64 17.47 15.05
N THR A 89 12.98 17.05 16.15
CA THR A 89 13.43 15.96 17.01
C THR A 89 12.29 15.43 17.88
N VAL A 90 12.18 14.12 17.99
CA VAL A 90 11.16 13.44 18.82
C VAL A 90 11.80 12.36 19.68
N GLY A 91 11.53 12.40 20.98
CA GLY A 91 11.96 11.36 21.91
C GLY A 91 13.46 11.28 22.17
N LEU A 92 14.26 12.17 21.60
CA LEU A 92 15.70 12.24 21.82
C LEU A 92 16.05 13.10 23.05
N VAL A 93 17.12 12.71 23.74
CA VAL A 93 17.72 13.50 24.81
C VAL A 93 18.82 14.35 24.21
N ILE A 94 18.59 15.65 24.07
CA ILE A 94 19.57 16.61 23.50
C ILE A 94 20.49 17.15 24.60
N ASP A 95 21.78 17.11 24.35
CA ASP A 95 22.76 17.86 25.18
C ASP A 95 22.74 19.34 24.77
N LYS A 96 21.97 20.12 25.53
CA LYS A 96 21.74 21.53 25.23
C LYS A 96 23.02 22.37 25.38
N GLU A 97 23.93 21.97 26.29
CA GLU A 97 25.19 22.68 26.53
C GLU A 97 26.24 22.40 25.44
N ALA A 98 26.16 21.22 24.81
CA ALA A 98 27.03 20.86 23.71
C ALA A 98 26.50 21.34 22.34
N THR A 99 25.33 22.00 22.28
CA THR A 99 24.78 22.57 21.04
C THR A 99 25.59 23.83 20.67
N THR A 100 26.19 23.82 19.47
CA THR A 100 26.97 24.95 18.97
C THR A 100 26.51 25.43 17.61
N LEU A 101 26.68 26.71 17.32
CA LEU A 101 26.36 27.35 16.04
C LEU A 101 27.60 28.12 15.54
N HIS A 102 27.96 27.91 14.28
CA HIS A 102 29.13 28.52 13.66
C HIS A 102 28.76 29.16 12.33
N LYS A 103 29.33 30.35 12.06
CA LYS A 103 29.30 30.96 10.72
C LYS A 103 30.51 30.47 9.93
N LEU A 104 30.25 30.01 8.72
CA LEU A 104 31.28 29.50 7.80
C LEU A 104 31.78 30.62 6.86
N GLY A 105 33.01 30.46 6.34
CA GLY A 105 33.53 31.34 5.29
C GLY A 105 34.69 32.22 5.68
N GLY A 106 35.29 32.07 6.91
CA GLY A 106 36.51 32.69 7.36
C GLY A 106 37.73 31.79 7.18
N LYS A 107 38.89 32.20 7.71
CA LYS A 107 40.08 31.30 7.86
C LYS A 107 39.82 30.20 8.89
N THR A 108 38.95 30.49 9.84
CA THR A 108 38.39 29.57 10.86
C THR A 108 36.91 29.88 10.97
N ASP A 109 36.09 28.86 11.25
CA ASP A 109 34.66 29.05 11.51
C ASP A 109 34.50 29.97 12.74
N GLU A 110 33.59 30.91 12.63
CA GLU A 110 33.26 31.85 13.73
C GLU A 110 32.15 31.25 14.58
N GLU A 111 32.42 30.95 15.86
CA GLU A 111 31.41 30.47 16.79
C GLU A 111 30.48 31.62 17.20
N LEU A 112 29.17 31.40 17.04
CA LEU A 112 28.12 32.31 17.44
C LEU A 112 27.64 32.00 18.88
N THR A 113 27.31 33.00 19.64
CA THR A 113 26.77 32.80 20.97
C THR A 113 25.35 32.29 20.88
N VAL A 114 25.11 31.06 21.37
CA VAL A 114 23.77 30.51 21.57
C VAL A 114 23.19 31.16 22.86
N LYS A 115 22.13 31.91 22.71
CA LYS A 115 21.45 32.62 23.81
C LYS A 115 20.65 31.64 24.67
N ARG A 116 19.89 30.76 24.02
CA ARG A 116 19.12 29.69 24.68
C ARG A 116 18.73 28.61 23.65
N THR A 117 18.37 27.45 24.20
CA THR A 117 17.73 26.36 23.44
C THR A 117 16.51 25.87 24.19
N PHE A 118 15.48 25.44 23.48
CA PHE A 118 14.26 24.87 24.05
C PHE A 118 13.54 23.94 23.08
N MET A 119 12.66 23.09 23.64
CA MET A 119 11.75 22.27 22.85
C MET A 119 10.40 22.96 22.76
N ASP A 120 9.73 22.90 21.61
CA ASP A 120 8.36 23.40 21.45
C ASP A 120 7.33 22.58 22.24
N THR A 121 7.73 21.39 22.74
CA THR A 121 6.93 20.57 23.68
C THR A 121 6.56 21.31 24.99
N GLU A 122 7.16 22.45 25.25
CA GLU A 122 6.78 23.35 26.37
C GLU A 122 5.45 24.08 26.09
N LYS A 123 4.96 24.05 24.84
CA LYS A 123 3.66 24.58 24.44
C LYS A 123 2.51 23.58 24.71
N LYS A 124 1.29 24.04 24.50
CA LYS A 124 0.11 23.17 24.50
C LYS A 124 0.23 22.07 23.44
N PRO A 125 -0.25 20.85 23.70
CA PRO A 125 -0.10 19.73 22.78
C PRO A 125 -0.49 20.05 21.33
N GLU A 126 -1.57 20.77 21.12
CA GLU A 126 -2.10 21.15 19.80
C GLU A 126 -1.25 22.17 19.03
N LEU A 127 -0.19 22.72 19.64
CA LEU A 127 0.74 23.70 19.04
C LEU A 127 2.16 23.15 18.95
N ARG A 128 2.35 21.83 19.05
CA ARG A 128 3.66 21.17 19.01
C ARG A 128 3.91 20.68 17.61
N HIS A 129 5.09 20.99 17.09
CA HIS A 129 5.55 20.58 15.77
C HIS A 129 6.91 19.86 15.81
N ASP A 130 7.30 19.35 17.00
CA ASP A 130 8.53 18.59 17.24
C ASP A 130 9.83 19.37 17.02
N PHE A 131 9.82 20.68 17.24
CA PHE A 131 11.00 21.50 17.05
C PHE A 131 11.88 21.62 18.31
N TYR A 132 13.17 21.42 18.06
CA TYR A 132 14.24 21.93 18.91
C TYR A 132 14.68 23.29 18.35
N VAL A 133 14.54 24.33 19.14
CA VAL A 133 14.81 25.71 18.73
C VAL A 133 16.14 26.18 19.36
N VAL A 134 17.03 26.67 18.49
CA VAL A 134 18.30 27.30 18.88
C VAL A 134 18.20 28.79 18.58
N GLU A 135 18.19 29.64 19.64
CA GLU A 135 18.19 31.09 19.52
C GLU A 135 19.61 31.63 19.63
N SER A 136 20.06 32.33 18.58
CA SER A 136 21.32 33.07 18.61
C SER A 136 21.17 34.40 19.36
N GLU A 137 22.21 34.81 20.12
CA GLU A 137 22.27 36.15 20.75
C GLU A 137 22.23 37.23 19.66
N GLU A 138 22.97 37.03 18.58
CA GLU A 138 23.06 37.98 17.48
C GLU A 138 22.09 37.59 16.37
N THR A 139 21.58 38.58 15.63
CA THR A 139 20.84 38.33 14.38
C THR A 139 21.81 37.92 13.30
N VAL A 140 21.55 36.84 12.62
CA VAL A 140 22.39 36.28 11.56
C VAL A 140 21.84 36.69 10.20
N ALA A 141 22.74 37.16 9.34
CA ALA A 141 22.45 37.56 7.96
C ALA A 141 22.60 36.37 7.00
N ALA A 142 22.24 36.59 5.74
CA ALA A 142 22.47 35.61 4.68
C ALA A 142 23.92 35.10 4.66
N GLY A 143 24.11 33.80 4.56
CA GLY A 143 25.41 33.14 4.62
C GLY A 143 25.31 31.67 4.94
N SER A 144 26.47 30.99 5.00
CA SER A 144 26.55 29.57 5.34
C SER A 144 26.88 29.38 6.82
N TYR A 145 26.17 28.46 7.45
CA TYR A 145 26.27 28.19 8.89
C TYR A 145 26.41 26.69 9.12
N LYS A 146 26.90 26.32 10.30
CA LYS A 146 26.99 24.94 10.77
C LYS A 146 26.46 24.84 12.20
N MET A 147 25.55 23.93 12.44
CA MET A 147 25.05 23.59 13.76
C MET A 147 25.52 22.19 14.13
N LYS A 148 25.98 22.01 15.37
CA LYS A 148 26.36 20.73 15.93
C LYS A 148 25.50 20.42 17.13
N ILE A 149 24.95 19.21 17.19
CA ILE A 149 24.08 18.73 18.26
C ILE A 149 24.58 17.36 18.70
N SER A 150 24.70 17.17 20.01
CA SER A 150 24.94 15.87 20.63
C SER A 150 23.66 15.37 21.26
N PHE A 151 23.36 14.09 21.08
CA PHE A 151 22.08 13.52 21.51
C PHE A 151 22.21 12.05 21.94
N ALA A 152 21.18 11.55 22.62
CA ALA A 152 21.01 10.13 22.93
C ALA A 152 19.58 9.70 22.63
N GLY A 153 19.43 8.45 22.22
CA GLY A 153 18.14 7.87 21.88
C GLY A 153 18.04 6.40 22.27
N LYS A 154 16.88 5.81 22.00
CA LYS A 154 16.63 4.37 22.17
C LYS A 154 16.28 3.74 20.83
N VAL A 155 16.85 2.57 20.57
CA VAL A 155 16.39 1.71 19.50
C VAL A 155 15.01 1.19 19.86
N GLN A 156 14.01 1.36 19.00
CA GLN A 156 12.64 0.91 19.24
C GLN A 156 12.59 -0.63 19.28
N THR A 157 11.93 -1.20 20.29
CA THR A 157 11.79 -2.65 20.46
C THR A 157 10.36 -3.12 20.30
N GLU A 158 9.40 -2.18 20.34
CA GLU A 158 7.96 -2.44 20.29
C GLU A 158 7.31 -1.87 19.01
N LYS A 159 8.02 -1.03 18.28
CA LYS A 159 7.58 -0.39 17.04
C LYS A 159 8.54 -0.72 15.91
N LEU A 160 8.03 -0.73 14.69
CA LEU A 160 8.79 -0.98 13.45
C LEU A 160 8.98 0.32 12.65
N THR A 161 9.10 1.46 13.33
CA THR A 161 9.38 2.78 12.73
C THR A 161 10.52 3.48 13.44
N GLY A 162 11.14 4.45 12.80
CA GLY A 162 12.35 5.09 13.30
C GLY A 162 13.57 4.16 13.18
N MET A 163 14.44 4.17 14.18
CA MET A 163 15.50 3.15 14.32
C MET A 163 14.99 2.04 15.23
N TYR A 164 14.80 0.84 14.69
CA TYR A 164 14.13 -0.25 15.41
C TYR A 164 14.91 -1.56 15.37
N ARG A 165 14.61 -2.42 16.36
CA ARG A 165 15.14 -3.79 16.46
C ARG A 165 14.11 -4.78 15.90
N SER A 166 14.52 -5.62 14.99
CA SER A 166 13.79 -6.78 14.50
C SER A 166 14.46 -8.07 14.93
N LYS A 167 13.75 -9.20 14.87
CA LYS A 167 14.24 -10.51 15.32
C LYS A 167 13.74 -11.64 14.43
N TYR A 168 14.50 -12.73 14.41
CA TYR A 168 14.06 -14.00 13.82
C TYR A 168 14.68 -15.18 14.57
N ALA A 169 14.05 -16.34 14.49
CA ALA A 169 14.54 -17.59 15.05
C ALA A 169 15.47 -18.30 14.03
N ARG A 170 16.69 -18.61 14.42
CA ARG A 170 17.67 -19.40 13.62
C ARG A 170 17.80 -20.78 14.21
N THR A 171 17.64 -21.81 13.38
CA THR A 171 17.86 -23.21 13.79
C THR A 171 19.36 -23.53 13.64
N LEU A 172 19.97 -23.94 14.73
CA LEU A 172 21.39 -24.33 14.76
C LEU A 172 21.59 -25.77 14.28
N GLN A 173 22.84 -26.15 13.97
CA GLN A 173 23.19 -27.50 13.50
C GLN A 173 22.84 -28.62 14.46
N ASP A 174 22.76 -28.34 15.74
CA ASP A 174 22.36 -29.31 16.80
C ASP A 174 20.83 -29.41 16.97
N GLY A 175 20.07 -28.68 16.17
CA GLY A 175 18.59 -28.62 16.22
C GLY A 175 18.02 -27.68 17.28
N SER A 176 18.86 -26.96 18.03
CA SER A 176 18.41 -25.90 18.94
C SER A 176 18.04 -24.64 18.17
N THR A 177 17.25 -23.77 18.79
CA THR A 177 16.85 -22.48 18.20
C THR A 177 17.52 -21.33 18.96
N GLU A 178 18.11 -20.41 18.22
CA GLU A 178 18.67 -19.16 18.72
C GLU A 178 17.87 -17.97 18.18
N MET A 179 17.58 -16.98 19.03
CA MET A 179 16.93 -15.73 18.60
C MET A 179 18.00 -14.75 18.13
N ILE A 180 17.95 -14.38 16.85
CA ILE A 180 18.86 -13.43 16.24
C ILE A 180 18.16 -12.06 16.18
N TYR A 181 18.93 -11.01 16.48
CA TYR A 181 18.47 -9.63 16.44
C TYR A 181 19.20 -8.86 15.35
N GLN A 182 18.49 -7.87 14.79
CA GLN A 182 19.02 -6.91 13.86
C GLN A 182 18.48 -5.51 14.18
N VAL A 183 19.18 -4.46 13.74
CA VAL A 183 18.71 -3.07 13.78
C VAL A 183 18.55 -2.56 12.37
N SER A 184 17.43 -1.94 12.08
CA SER A 184 17.13 -1.30 10.79
C SER A 184 16.43 0.03 11.01
N THR A 185 16.21 0.76 9.93
CA THR A 185 15.51 2.04 9.95
C THR A 185 14.30 2.03 9.02
N ASP A 186 13.26 2.79 9.40
CA ASP A 186 12.07 3.07 8.61
C ASP A 186 11.63 4.50 8.98
N PHE A 187 11.88 5.47 8.09
CA PHE A 187 11.76 6.90 8.41
C PHE A 187 10.63 7.63 7.70
N GLU A 188 9.99 7.02 6.74
CA GLU A 188 8.85 7.63 6.07
C GLU A 188 7.59 7.53 6.93
N PRO A 189 6.78 8.62 7.01
CA PRO A 189 7.00 9.91 6.39
C PRO A 189 7.91 10.86 7.18
N VAL A 190 7.93 10.81 8.53
CA VAL A 190 8.58 11.83 9.40
C VAL A 190 9.26 11.23 10.63
N ASP A 191 9.69 9.99 10.55
CA ASP A 191 10.30 9.26 11.66
C ASP A 191 11.84 9.43 11.74
N ALA A 192 12.49 10.10 10.77
CA ALA A 192 13.91 10.43 10.87
C ALA A 192 14.22 11.28 12.10
N ARG A 193 13.34 12.22 12.46
CA ARG A 193 13.41 13.05 13.67
C ARG A 193 13.40 12.26 14.97
N SER A 194 12.96 11.01 14.96
CA SER A 194 12.99 10.13 16.12
C SER A 194 14.34 9.41 16.31
N ALA A 195 15.18 9.42 15.27
CA ALA A 195 16.48 8.78 15.28
C ALA A 195 17.66 9.77 15.39
N PHE A 196 17.52 10.95 14.79
CA PHE A 196 18.50 12.04 14.88
C PHE A 196 17.86 13.40 14.61
N PRO A 197 18.39 14.51 15.18
CA PRO A 197 17.89 15.86 14.87
C PRO A 197 18.11 16.19 13.38
N CYS A 198 17.07 16.61 12.65
CA CYS A 198 17.18 16.93 11.23
C CYS A 198 16.10 17.91 10.75
N PHE A 199 16.30 18.51 9.58
CA PHE A 199 15.25 19.28 8.89
C PHE A 199 14.34 18.30 8.14
N ASP A 200 13.39 17.72 8.86
CA ASP A 200 12.61 16.55 8.44
C ASP A 200 11.43 16.95 7.55
N GLU A 201 11.74 17.56 6.41
CA GLU A 201 10.80 17.87 5.33
C GLU A 201 11.34 17.38 3.99
N PRO A 202 10.50 16.90 3.06
CA PRO A 202 10.94 16.38 1.76
C PRO A 202 11.79 17.39 0.97
N ALA A 203 11.50 18.68 1.09
CA ALA A 203 12.18 19.77 0.37
C ALA A 203 13.52 20.18 1.00
N GLN A 204 13.97 19.55 2.07
CA GLN A 204 15.25 19.83 2.72
C GLN A 204 16.32 18.81 2.33
N LYS A 205 16.50 18.60 1.02
CA LYS A 205 17.53 17.69 0.49
C LYS A 205 18.94 18.19 0.82
N ALA A 206 19.78 17.25 1.26
CA ALA A 206 21.17 17.51 1.62
C ALA A 206 22.05 16.29 1.35
N ASN A 207 23.36 16.48 1.24
CA ASN A 207 24.33 15.41 1.19
C ASN A 207 24.52 14.79 2.58
N TRP A 208 24.68 13.47 2.66
CA TRP A 208 24.84 12.75 3.92
C TRP A 208 26.18 12.05 3.99
N THR A 209 26.87 12.20 5.11
CA THR A 209 27.98 11.36 5.51
C THR A 209 27.61 10.68 6.82
N THR A 210 27.66 9.35 6.85
CA THR A 210 27.22 8.57 8.00
C THR A 210 28.39 7.73 8.52
N ASP A 211 28.61 7.79 9.85
CA ASP A 211 29.58 6.97 10.60
C ASP A 211 28.80 6.16 11.64
N ILE A 212 28.89 4.83 11.62
CA ILE A 212 28.15 3.96 12.54
C ILE A 212 29.13 3.07 13.29
N THR A 213 28.99 3.06 14.61
CA THR A 213 29.72 2.18 15.52
C THR A 213 28.71 1.36 16.32
N VAL A 214 28.92 0.07 16.44
CA VAL A 214 28.08 -0.85 17.23
C VAL A 214 28.92 -1.58 18.25
N THR A 215 28.55 -1.54 19.51
CA THR A 215 29.19 -2.27 20.60
C THR A 215 28.33 -3.47 20.98
N PHE A 216 28.84 -4.67 20.79
CA PHE A 216 28.16 -5.93 21.09
C PHE A 216 28.54 -6.48 22.47
N PRO A 217 27.65 -7.19 23.16
CA PRO A 217 27.99 -7.91 24.38
C PRO A 217 28.95 -9.07 24.10
N ALA A 218 29.64 -9.52 25.14
CA ALA A 218 30.51 -10.68 25.07
C ALA A 218 29.70 -11.95 24.68
N GLY A 219 30.24 -12.74 23.75
CA GLY A 219 29.62 -13.99 23.30
C GLY A 219 28.94 -13.92 21.93
N ILE A 220 28.69 -12.72 21.40
CA ILE A 220 28.26 -12.56 20.01
C ILE A 220 29.49 -12.60 19.08
N ASP A 221 29.43 -13.39 18.01
CA ASP A 221 30.45 -13.38 16.98
C ASP A 221 30.25 -12.17 16.05
N ILE A 222 31.01 -11.11 16.29
CA ILE A 222 30.93 -9.88 15.51
C ILE A 222 31.36 -10.06 14.05
N ASN A 223 32.03 -11.16 13.68
CA ASN A 223 32.36 -11.41 12.29
C ASN A 223 31.16 -11.82 11.44
N GLU A 224 30.10 -12.28 12.06
CA GLU A 224 28.84 -12.57 11.37
C GLU A 224 28.05 -11.31 11.01
N TYR A 225 28.22 -10.19 11.73
CA TYR A 225 27.43 -8.99 11.53
C TYR A 225 28.06 -8.03 10.52
N ASN A 226 27.21 -7.35 9.75
CA ASN A 226 27.56 -6.30 8.81
C ASN A 226 26.77 -5.02 9.11
N ILE A 227 27.34 -3.89 8.68
CA ILE A 227 26.66 -2.59 8.66
C ILE A 227 26.58 -2.15 7.20
N ILE A 228 25.37 -1.86 6.73
CA ILE A 228 25.10 -1.34 5.38
C ILE A 228 24.30 -0.05 5.47
N SER A 229 24.44 0.84 4.48
CA SER A 229 23.75 2.13 4.44
C SER A 229 23.51 2.56 2.98
N ASN A 230 22.95 3.74 2.75
CA ASN A 230 22.64 4.30 1.43
C ASN A 230 23.84 4.22 0.47
N MET A 231 25.04 4.56 0.93
CA MET A 231 26.25 4.61 0.13
C MET A 231 27.21 3.45 0.46
N PRO A 232 28.17 3.14 -0.41
CA PRO A 232 29.23 2.20 -0.10
C PRO A 232 30.10 2.65 1.08
N LEU A 233 30.71 1.67 1.76
CA LEU A 233 31.75 1.94 2.74
C LEU A 233 32.96 2.67 2.08
N LYS A 234 33.55 3.64 2.79
CA LYS A 234 34.83 4.26 2.40
C LYS A 234 35.98 3.28 2.47
N GLU A 235 35.99 2.47 3.51
CA GLU A 235 36.96 1.40 3.80
C GLU A 235 36.21 0.22 4.42
N ALA A 236 36.84 -0.95 4.46
CA ALA A 236 36.26 -2.14 5.09
C ALA A 236 35.93 -1.86 6.57
N LEU A 237 34.85 -2.52 7.07
CA LEU A 237 34.47 -2.43 8.47
C LEU A 237 35.64 -2.81 9.41
N THR A 238 35.86 -1.98 10.41
CA THR A 238 36.80 -2.33 11.50
C THR A 238 36.05 -3.21 12.52
N ARG A 239 36.76 -4.24 13.03
CA ARG A 239 36.20 -5.17 14.01
C ARG A 239 37.24 -5.43 15.10
N GLU A 240 37.04 -4.83 16.27
CA GLU A 240 37.95 -5.01 17.44
C GLU A 240 37.15 -4.92 18.75
N ASN A 241 37.49 -5.79 19.72
CA ASN A 241 36.96 -5.69 21.09
C ASN A 241 35.43 -5.65 21.20
N GLN A 242 34.76 -6.51 20.44
CA GLN A 242 33.27 -6.52 20.35
C GLN A 242 32.67 -5.24 19.75
N ILE A 243 33.46 -4.48 19.00
CA ILE A 243 33.00 -3.25 18.32
C ILE A 243 33.14 -3.43 16.80
N ILE A 244 32.11 -3.06 16.07
CA ILE A 244 32.14 -2.91 14.62
C ILE A 244 31.96 -1.43 14.30
N SER A 245 32.81 -0.87 13.43
CA SER A 245 32.66 0.51 12.95
C SER A 245 32.80 0.61 11.44
N GLY A 246 31.98 1.45 10.84
CA GLY A 246 32.00 1.75 9.41
C GLY A 246 31.72 3.21 9.11
N SER A 247 32.46 3.75 8.13
CA SER A 247 32.22 5.08 7.56
C SER A 247 31.78 4.95 6.11
N PHE A 248 30.72 5.65 5.71
CA PHE A 248 30.13 5.57 4.39
C PHE A 248 30.52 6.77 3.52
N MET A 249 30.56 6.57 2.20
CA MET A 249 30.79 7.64 1.24
C MET A 249 29.70 8.71 1.36
N GLU A 250 29.99 9.93 0.93
CA GLU A 250 29.01 10.99 0.86
C GLU A 250 27.93 10.67 -0.18
N SER A 251 26.68 10.90 0.16
CA SER A 251 25.54 10.69 -0.74
C SER A 251 25.36 11.86 -1.72
N VAL A 252 24.50 11.65 -2.72
CA VAL A 252 23.86 12.74 -3.45
C VAL A 252 22.88 13.50 -2.53
N PRO A 253 22.42 14.70 -2.91
CA PRO A 253 21.40 15.40 -2.14
C PRO A 253 20.10 14.57 -2.07
N MET A 254 19.70 14.19 -0.85
CA MET A 254 18.48 13.40 -0.62
C MET A 254 17.72 13.88 0.61
N SER A 255 16.43 13.57 0.62
CA SER A 255 15.51 13.87 1.73
C SER A 255 15.82 12.99 2.96
N THR A 256 15.45 13.44 4.14
CA THR A 256 15.70 12.75 5.41
C THR A 256 15.04 11.39 5.50
N TYR A 257 13.82 11.25 4.98
CA TYR A 257 13.07 10.00 5.03
C TYR A 257 13.71 8.86 4.22
N LEU A 258 14.63 9.17 3.30
CA LEU A 258 15.37 8.21 2.48
C LEU A 258 16.67 7.73 3.11
N VAL A 259 17.09 8.30 4.25
CA VAL A 259 18.28 7.86 4.98
C VAL A 259 18.02 6.48 5.58
N CYS A 260 18.95 5.55 5.33
CA CYS A 260 18.79 4.19 5.81
C CYS A 260 20.11 3.56 6.20
N PHE A 261 20.07 2.72 7.22
CA PHE A 261 21.13 1.78 7.54
C PHE A 261 20.55 0.52 8.21
N ALA A 262 21.30 -0.58 8.08
CA ALA A 262 20.96 -1.82 8.75
C ALA A 262 22.21 -2.46 9.35
N VAL A 263 22.04 -3.09 10.52
CA VAL A 263 23.03 -3.93 11.22
C VAL A 263 22.45 -5.32 11.35
N SER A 264 22.99 -6.28 10.61
CA SER A 264 22.46 -7.63 10.55
C SER A 264 23.56 -8.67 10.34
N ASP A 265 23.23 -9.93 10.63
CA ASP A 265 24.08 -11.09 10.33
C ASP A 265 23.83 -11.67 8.93
N PHE A 266 23.07 -10.99 8.09
CA PHE A 266 22.63 -11.49 6.78
C PHE A 266 23.81 -11.73 5.84
N LEU A 267 23.60 -12.73 4.97
CA LEU A 267 24.44 -12.92 3.78
C LEU A 267 23.78 -12.24 2.58
N TYR A 268 24.54 -12.09 1.51
CA TYR A 268 24.00 -11.52 0.28
C TYR A 268 24.39 -12.32 -0.96
N LYS A 269 23.56 -12.18 -1.99
CA LYS A 269 23.92 -12.48 -3.38
C LYS A 269 24.19 -11.18 -4.11
N GLU A 270 25.12 -11.22 -5.05
CA GLU A 270 25.59 -10.04 -5.79
C GLU A 270 25.51 -10.28 -7.29
N ASP A 271 25.15 -9.23 -8.02
CA ASP A 271 25.27 -9.11 -9.47
C ASP A 271 25.75 -7.70 -9.82
N VAL A 272 26.26 -7.49 -11.04
CA VAL A 272 26.78 -6.21 -11.49
C VAL A 272 26.13 -5.83 -12.81
N LEU A 273 25.26 -4.81 -12.77
CA LEU A 273 24.74 -4.20 -13.98
C LEU A 273 25.87 -3.39 -14.67
N THR A 274 26.26 -3.79 -15.88
CA THR A 274 27.24 -3.08 -16.68
C THR A 274 26.55 -2.38 -17.83
N ARG A 275 26.63 -1.05 -17.87
CA ARG A 275 26.02 -0.21 -18.89
C ARG A 275 26.86 -0.18 -20.18
N GLY A 276 26.26 0.30 -21.25
CA GLY A 276 26.92 0.41 -22.55
C GLY A 276 28.13 1.35 -22.60
N ASP A 277 28.24 2.30 -21.65
CA ASP A 277 29.40 3.20 -21.48
C ASP A 277 30.51 2.58 -20.60
N GLY A 278 30.29 1.37 -20.07
CA GLY A 278 31.22 0.68 -19.18
C GLY A 278 31.09 1.03 -17.69
N SER A 279 30.20 1.96 -17.32
CA SER A 279 29.88 2.21 -15.92
C SER A 279 29.13 1.02 -15.29
N GLN A 280 29.29 0.83 -13.98
CA GLN A 280 28.76 -0.32 -13.28
C GLN A 280 27.95 0.09 -12.05
N VAL A 281 26.87 -0.67 -11.78
CA VAL A 281 26.09 -0.62 -10.53
C VAL A 281 26.17 -1.99 -9.89
N THR A 282 26.70 -2.04 -8.67
CA THR A 282 26.69 -3.27 -7.88
C THR A 282 25.32 -3.46 -7.25
N MET A 283 24.70 -4.61 -7.49
CA MET A 283 23.38 -4.97 -6.94
C MET A 283 23.52 -6.12 -5.96
N ARG A 284 22.93 -6.00 -4.76
CA ARG A 284 22.96 -7.04 -3.74
C ARG A 284 21.58 -7.28 -3.17
N VAL A 285 21.28 -8.54 -2.88
CA VAL A 285 20.10 -8.93 -2.11
C VAL A 285 20.56 -9.62 -0.84
N TYR A 286 20.29 -8.98 0.30
CA TYR A 286 20.60 -9.45 1.64
C TYR A 286 19.42 -10.23 2.21
N ALA A 287 19.68 -11.41 2.76
CA ALA A 287 18.67 -12.25 3.40
C ALA A 287 19.29 -13.06 4.55
N ARG A 288 18.46 -13.71 5.36
CA ARG A 288 18.89 -14.64 6.40
C ARG A 288 19.91 -15.65 5.87
N ARG A 289 20.73 -16.19 6.75
CA ARG A 289 21.87 -17.04 6.41
C ARG A 289 21.48 -18.43 5.90
N GLU A 290 20.31 -18.93 6.24
CA GLU A 290 19.83 -20.25 5.85
C GLU A 290 19.72 -20.37 4.32
N ASP A 291 20.11 -21.55 3.80
CA ASP A 291 20.19 -21.79 2.34
C ASP A 291 18.88 -21.49 1.60
N GLU A 292 17.75 -21.78 2.21
CA GLU A 292 16.41 -21.51 1.65
C GLU A 292 16.22 -20.02 1.34
N PHE A 293 16.59 -19.13 2.26
CA PHE A 293 16.50 -17.68 2.07
C PHE A 293 17.49 -17.18 1.03
N GLN A 294 18.70 -17.76 1.02
CA GLN A 294 19.72 -17.40 0.05
C GLN A 294 19.34 -17.83 -1.37
N GLU A 295 18.74 -19.01 -1.56
CA GLU A 295 18.25 -19.44 -2.86
C GLU A 295 17.12 -18.52 -3.37
N SER A 296 16.22 -18.14 -2.48
CA SER A 296 15.06 -17.29 -2.78
C SER A 296 15.44 -15.87 -3.23
N ALA A 297 16.63 -15.38 -2.89
CA ALA A 297 17.15 -14.07 -3.30
C ALA A 297 17.52 -13.98 -4.80
N SER A 298 17.73 -15.12 -5.47
CA SER A 298 18.25 -15.15 -6.86
C SER A 298 17.29 -14.53 -7.87
N TYR A 299 16.00 -14.70 -7.67
CA TYR A 299 14.97 -14.13 -8.55
C TYR A 299 14.96 -12.61 -8.48
N ALA A 300 15.05 -12.06 -7.27
CA ALA A 300 15.10 -10.61 -7.04
C ALA A 300 16.24 -9.94 -7.80
N LEU A 301 17.46 -10.49 -7.73
CA LEU A 301 18.61 -9.98 -8.50
C LEU A 301 18.34 -9.97 -10.01
N ASN A 302 17.82 -11.07 -10.54
CA ASN A 302 17.57 -11.21 -11.97
C ASN A 302 16.56 -10.18 -12.51
N VAL A 303 15.46 -9.95 -11.77
CA VAL A 303 14.43 -9.00 -12.22
C VAL A 303 14.87 -7.55 -12.00
N THR A 304 15.58 -7.25 -10.92
CA THR A 304 16.08 -5.88 -10.63
C THR A 304 16.96 -5.35 -11.75
N SER A 305 17.92 -6.15 -12.25
CA SER A 305 18.78 -5.74 -13.36
C SER A 305 17.99 -5.32 -14.59
N LYS A 306 17.00 -6.14 -14.98
CA LYS A 306 16.16 -5.86 -16.16
C LYS A 306 15.27 -4.62 -15.96
N ILE A 307 14.71 -4.47 -14.76
CA ILE A 307 13.84 -3.35 -14.41
C ILE A 307 14.64 -2.03 -14.43
N ILE A 308 15.80 -1.98 -13.80
CA ILE A 308 16.66 -0.77 -13.82
C ILE A 308 17.08 -0.41 -15.24
N GLU A 309 17.48 -1.39 -16.07
CA GLU A 309 17.81 -1.15 -17.49
C GLU A 309 16.63 -0.55 -18.27
N GLU A 310 15.41 -1.05 -18.02
CA GLU A 310 14.21 -0.52 -18.68
C GLU A 310 13.89 0.89 -18.22
N TYR A 311 13.99 1.18 -16.91
CA TYR A 311 13.73 2.52 -16.39
C TYR A 311 14.77 3.54 -16.86
N GLU A 312 16.06 3.17 -16.96
CA GLU A 312 17.06 4.03 -17.57
C GLU A 312 16.73 4.39 -19.03
N LYS A 313 16.19 3.43 -19.80
CA LYS A 313 15.73 3.68 -21.19
C LYS A 313 14.48 4.54 -21.23
N PHE A 314 13.51 4.25 -20.38
CA PHE A 314 12.23 4.94 -20.32
C PHE A 314 12.40 6.42 -19.91
N TYR A 315 13.12 6.67 -18.82
CA TYR A 315 13.38 8.02 -18.30
C TYR A 315 14.53 8.74 -18.99
N LYS A 316 15.39 8.05 -19.73
CA LYS A 316 16.62 8.57 -20.35
C LYS A 316 17.61 9.19 -19.36
N VAL A 317 17.53 8.78 -18.10
CA VAL A 317 18.38 9.21 -16.99
C VAL A 317 18.93 7.96 -16.32
N PRO A 318 20.27 7.79 -16.21
CA PRO A 318 20.87 6.63 -15.56
C PRO A 318 20.61 6.66 -14.05
N TYR A 319 20.51 5.49 -13.43
CA TYR A 319 20.53 5.36 -11.97
C TYR A 319 21.83 5.96 -11.40
N PRO A 320 21.75 6.90 -10.43
CA PRO A 320 22.89 7.76 -10.14
C PRO A 320 23.89 7.17 -9.13
N LEU A 321 23.50 6.15 -8.35
CA LEU A 321 24.35 5.64 -7.30
C LEU A 321 25.22 4.47 -7.78
N PRO A 322 26.39 4.20 -7.14
CA PRO A 322 27.30 3.13 -7.55
C PRO A 322 26.82 1.73 -7.12
N LYS A 323 25.81 1.66 -6.27
CA LYS A 323 25.22 0.40 -5.82
C LYS A 323 23.72 0.52 -5.60
N LEU A 324 23.05 -0.65 -5.60
CA LEU A 324 21.67 -0.82 -5.17
C LEU A 324 21.58 -2.09 -4.32
N ASP A 325 21.53 -1.92 -3.02
CA ASP A 325 21.30 -3.01 -2.07
C ASP A 325 19.81 -3.17 -1.83
N GLN A 326 19.36 -4.40 -1.63
CA GLN A 326 18.01 -4.78 -1.26
C GLN A 326 18.09 -5.71 -0.05
N ILE A 327 17.30 -5.48 0.99
CA ILE A 327 17.37 -6.26 2.21
C ILE A 327 16.00 -6.82 2.60
N ALA A 328 15.92 -8.15 2.79
CA ALA A 328 14.73 -8.87 3.24
C ALA A 328 14.66 -8.87 4.76
N LEU A 329 13.79 -8.05 5.33
CA LEU A 329 13.64 -7.91 6.77
C LEU A 329 12.56 -8.87 7.32
N PRO A 330 12.85 -9.63 8.40
CA PRO A 330 11.88 -10.54 9.02
C PRO A 330 10.66 -9.83 9.60
N GLU A 331 10.87 -8.63 10.13
CA GLU A 331 9.81 -7.77 10.67
C GLU A 331 9.95 -6.38 10.05
N PHE A 332 8.95 -5.97 9.27
CA PHE A 332 8.89 -4.68 8.61
C PHE A 332 7.43 -4.19 8.57
N ASN A 333 7.22 -2.90 8.76
CA ASN A 333 5.87 -2.34 8.91
C ASN A 333 5.08 -2.34 7.59
N SER A 334 5.71 -1.91 6.49
CA SER A 334 5.13 -1.81 5.16
C SER A 334 5.46 -3.03 4.27
N GLY A 335 5.18 -2.98 2.99
CA GLY A 335 5.61 -3.98 2.00
C GLY A 335 7.08 -3.86 1.68
N ALA A 336 7.52 -2.62 1.43
CA ALA A 336 8.89 -2.20 1.19
C ALA A 336 9.04 -0.68 1.43
N MET A 337 10.25 -0.15 1.25
CA MET A 337 10.58 1.28 1.35
C MET A 337 11.78 1.59 0.44
N GLU A 338 11.64 2.62 -0.38
CA GLU A 338 12.54 3.01 -1.45
C GLU A 338 13.86 3.69 -1.01
N ASN A 339 14.33 3.53 0.20
CA ASN A 339 15.53 4.19 0.72
C ASN A 339 16.64 4.20 -0.33
N TRP A 340 17.21 5.36 -0.63
CA TRP A 340 18.06 5.53 -1.80
C TRP A 340 19.36 4.73 -1.71
N GLY A 341 19.48 3.73 -2.56
CA GLY A 341 20.64 2.82 -2.61
C GLY A 341 20.61 1.63 -1.65
N ILE A 342 19.61 1.54 -0.75
CA ILE A 342 19.36 0.40 0.13
C ILE A 342 17.86 0.24 0.35
N ILE A 343 17.17 -0.44 -0.54
CA ILE A 343 15.75 -0.68 -0.45
C ILE A 343 15.46 -1.76 0.60
N THR A 344 14.56 -1.47 1.51
CA THR A 344 14.14 -2.41 2.55
C THR A 344 12.82 -3.07 2.18
N TYR A 345 12.68 -4.36 2.46
CA TYR A 345 11.50 -5.16 2.11
C TYR A 345 11.10 -6.10 3.23
N ARG A 346 9.82 -6.43 3.31
CA ARG A 346 9.42 -7.71 3.94
C ARG A 346 9.99 -8.87 3.15
N GLU A 347 10.31 -9.97 3.82
CA GLU A 347 10.77 -11.20 3.15
C GLU A 347 9.79 -11.66 2.07
N SER A 348 8.48 -11.62 2.33
CA SER A 348 7.43 -12.00 1.37
C SER A 348 7.26 -11.05 0.17
N SER A 349 7.94 -9.90 0.18
CA SER A 349 7.93 -8.93 -0.92
C SER A 349 9.20 -8.95 -1.78
N LEU A 350 10.26 -9.66 -1.34
CA LEU A 350 11.54 -9.72 -2.03
C LEU A 350 11.96 -11.14 -2.41
N LEU A 351 11.62 -12.14 -1.59
CA LEU A 351 12.13 -13.49 -1.71
C LEU A 351 11.13 -14.42 -2.44
N TYR A 352 11.61 -15.14 -3.44
CA TYR A 352 10.84 -16.11 -4.19
C TYR A 352 11.57 -17.45 -4.24
N ASN A 353 10.97 -18.46 -3.62
CA ASN A 353 11.46 -19.84 -3.71
C ASN A 353 10.82 -20.54 -4.92
N PRO A 354 11.59 -20.91 -5.97
CA PRO A 354 11.03 -21.50 -7.20
C PRO A 354 10.35 -22.86 -6.97
N THR A 355 10.69 -23.54 -5.88
CA THR A 355 10.13 -24.86 -5.55
C THR A 355 8.79 -24.74 -4.82
N THR A 356 8.69 -23.82 -3.86
CA THR A 356 7.56 -23.78 -2.92
C THR A 356 6.65 -22.57 -3.07
N SER A 357 7.14 -21.45 -3.67
CA SER A 357 6.32 -20.26 -3.91
C SER A 357 5.45 -20.36 -5.14
N SER A 358 4.23 -19.85 -5.04
CA SER A 358 3.25 -19.80 -6.12
C SER A 358 3.60 -18.78 -7.20
N THR A 359 2.94 -18.88 -8.34
CA THR A 359 3.00 -17.87 -9.41
C THR A 359 2.51 -16.50 -8.94
N ALA A 360 1.53 -16.46 -8.04
CA ALA A 360 1.04 -15.20 -7.46
C ALA A 360 2.08 -14.53 -6.55
N GLU A 361 2.81 -15.32 -5.75
CA GLU A 361 3.93 -14.80 -4.94
C GLU A 361 5.07 -14.31 -5.84
N LYS A 362 5.41 -15.05 -6.93
CA LYS A 362 6.39 -14.61 -7.92
C LYS A 362 6.03 -13.25 -8.51
N GLN A 363 4.76 -13.08 -8.90
CA GLN A 363 4.27 -11.81 -9.45
C GLN A 363 4.37 -10.69 -8.42
N ARG A 364 3.96 -10.93 -7.16
CA ARG A 364 4.06 -9.93 -6.10
C ARG A 364 5.49 -9.48 -5.87
N VAL A 365 6.45 -10.39 -5.80
CA VAL A 365 7.87 -10.05 -5.64
C VAL A 365 8.35 -9.16 -6.79
N CYS A 366 8.02 -9.51 -8.03
CA CYS A 366 8.38 -8.72 -9.20
C CYS A 366 7.74 -7.32 -9.16
N SER A 367 6.44 -7.24 -8.78
CA SER A 367 5.70 -5.99 -8.69
C SER A 367 6.32 -5.06 -7.65
N VAL A 368 6.57 -5.54 -6.42
CA VAL A 368 7.13 -4.69 -5.37
C VAL A 368 8.55 -4.23 -5.74
N ILE A 369 9.39 -5.11 -6.32
CA ILE A 369 10.72 -4.71 -6.79
C ILE A 369 10.61 -3.62 -7.88
N ALA A 370 9.68 -3.76 -8.81
CA ALA A 370 9.48 -2.79 -9.87
C ALA A 370 9.00 -1.42 -9.32
N HIS A 371 8.10 -1.44 -8.33
CA HIS A 371 7.63 -0.26 -7.62
C HIS A 371 8.78 0.49 -6.94
N GLU A 372 9.54 -0.18 -6.07
CA GLU A 372 10.65 0.42 -5.33
C GLU A 372 11.79 0.89 -6.24
N ALA A 373 12.02 0.17 -7.33
CA ALA A 373 12.98 0.59 -8.34
C ALA A 373 12.53 1.86 -9.09
N ALA A 374 11.22 2.05 -9.35
CA ALA A 374 10.68 3.25 -9.99
C ALA A 374 10.87 4.49 -9.13
N HIS A 375 10.72 4.35 -7.83
CA HIS A 375 10.99 5.42 -6.86
C HIS A 375 12.40 5.99 -6.94
N GLN A 376 13.38 5.23 -7.43
CA GLN A 376 14.74 5.75 -7.55
C GLN A 376 14.81 6.99 -8.45
N TRP A 377 13.85 7.20 -9.34
CA TRP A 377 13.64 8.43 -10.14
C TRP A 377 12.53 9.29 -9.56
N PHE A 378 11.32 8.75 -9.41
CA PHE A 378 10.14 9.44 -8.87
C PHE A 378 10.00 9.17 -7.36
N GLY A 379 10.47 10.08 -6.57
CA GLY A 379 10.62 10.01 -5.12
C GLY A 379 12.04 10.36 -4.67
N ASN A 380 13.06 9.83 -5.37
CA ASN A 380 14.46 10.00 -4.97
C ASN A 380 15.20 11.07 -5.79
N ILE A 381 15.36 10.91 -7.11
CA ILE A 381 16.01 11.95 -7.95
C ILE A 381 15.16 13.23 -7.90
N VAL A 382 13.85 13.13 -8.15
CA VAL A 382 12.91 14.22 -7.98
C VAL A 382 11.92 13.81 -6.88
N THR A 383 11.83 14.61 -5.82
CA THR A 383 10.92 14.36 -4.69
C THR A 383 9.82 15.41 -4.70
N MET A 384 8.62 15.07 -4.22
CA MET A 384 7.56 16.07 -4.00
C MET A 384 8.06 17.23 -3.13
N ALA A 385 7.57 18.45 -3.40
CA ALA A 385 7.91 19.63 -2.61
C ALA A 385 7.31 19.60 -1.20
N TRP A 386 6.14 19.00 -1.08
CA TRP A 386 5.45 18.76 0.19
C TRP A 386 4.54 17.53 0.09
N TRP A 387 4.15 16.97 1.19
CA TRP A 387 3.36 15.76 1.31
C TRP A 387 1.99 15.82 0.62
N ASN A 388 1.43 17.02 0.38
CA ASN A 388 0.18 17.15 -0.40
C ASN A 388 0.25 16.55 -1.81
N ASP A 389 1.45 16.42 -2.35
CA ASP A 389 1.72 15.85 -3.67
C ASP A 389 2.41 14.47 -3.58
N LEU A 390 2.15 13.69 -2.53
CA LEU A 390 2.69 12.32 -2.33
C LEU A 390 2.45 11.42 -3.56
N TRP A 391 1.36 11.64 -4.29
CA TRP A 391 1.06 10.89 -5.51
C TRP A 391 2.11 11.06 -6.63
N LEU A 392 2.94 12.11 -6.58
CA LEU A 392 4.08 12.27 -7.52
C LEU A 392 5.16 11.20 -7.29
N ASN A 393 5.25 10.66 -6.07
CA ASN A 393 6.09 9.52 -5.75
C ASN A 393 5.29 8.23 -6.00
N GLU A 394 4.24 7.98 -5.23
CA GLU A 394 3.53 6.72 -5.16
C GLU A 394 2.70 6.39 -6.40
N GLY A 395 1.99 7.38 -6.94
CA GLY A 395 1.20 7.20 -8.16
C GLY A 395 2.07 6.96 -9.39
N PHE A 396 3.28 7.54 -9.44
CA PHE A 396 4.23 7.24 -10.50
C PHE A 396 4.87 5.86 -10.33
N ALA A 397 5.29 5.49 -9.14
CA ALA A 397 5.86 4.17 -8.89
C ALA A 397 4.85 3.07 -9.22
N SER A 398 3.60 3.20 -8.76
CA SER A 398 2.50 2.27 -9.06
C SER A 398 2.13 2.20 -10.55
N PHE A 399 2.32 3.28 -11.30
CA PHE A 399 2.12 3.30 -12.74
C PHE A 399 3.27 2.62 -13.49
N VAL A 400 4.50 2.98 -13.15
CA VAL A 400 5.68 2.53 -13.90
C VAL A 400 6.07 1.09 -13.55
N GLU A 401 5.66 0.57 -12.37
CA GLU A 401 5.90 -0.83 -12.01
C GLU A 401 5.43 -1.80 -13.09
N TYR A 402 4.31 -1.51 -13.77
CA TYR A 402 3.79 -2.35 -14.85
C TYR A 402 4.76 -2.45 -16.04
N TYR A 403 5.47 -1.37 -16.38
CA TYR A 403 6.51 -1.38 -17.41
C TYR A 403 7.75 -2.15 -16.97
N GLY A 404 8.12 -2.03 -15.69
CA GLY A 404 9.21 -2.81 -15.11
C GLY A 404 8.92 -4.31 -15.11
N ILE A 405 7.69 -4.71 -14.75
CA ILE A 405 7.26 -6.11 -14.79
C ILE A 405 7.24 -6.62 -16.22
N ASP A 406 6.71 -5.86 -17.18
CA ASP A 406 6.65 -6.26 -18.59
C ASP A 406 8.05 -6.49 -19.17
N ALA A 407 9.02 -5.64 -18.82
CA ALA A 407 10.41 -5.81 -19.21
C ALA A 407 11.08 -7.03 -18.55
N ALA A 408 10.79 -7.29 -17.28
CA ALA A 408 11.37 -8.43 -16.56
C ALA A 408 10.76 -9.76 -16.98
N GLU A 409 9.45 -9.80 -17.21
CA GLU A 409 8.65 -11.00 -17.46
C GLU A 409 7.63 -10.75 -18.60
N PRO A 410 8.07 -10.50 -19.83
CA PRO A 410 7.20 -10.06 -20.96
C PRO A 410 6.11 -11.08 -21.34
N SER A 411 6.29 -12.35 -20.98
CA SER A 411 5.28 -13.39 -21.22
C SER A 411 4.00 -13.23 -20.36
N TRP A 412 4.02 -12.33 -19.37
CA TRP A 412 2.88 -12.15 -18.48
C TRP A 412 1.79 -11.26 -19.06
N ASN A 413 2.08 -10.46 -20.08
CA ASN A 413 1.16 -9.46 -20.62
C ASN A 413 0.55 -8.61 -19.50
N ILE A 414 1.40 -8.16 -18.57
CA ILE A 414 0.94 -7.55 -17.29
C ILE A 414 0.16 -6.26 -17.52
N LEU A 415 0.37 -5.57 -18.61
CA LEU A 415 -0.35 -4.34 -18.95
C LEU A 415 -1.87 -4.56 -19.09
N ASP A 416 -2.33 -5.75 -19.46
CA ASP A 416 -3.75 -6.10 -19.52
C ASP A 416 -4.41 -6.14 -18.12
N PHE A 417 -3.61 -6.20 -17.07
CA PHE A 417 -4.08 -6.18 -15.68
C PHE A 417 -4.21 -4.77 -15.10
N PHE A 418 -3.68 -3.75 -15.78
CA PHE A 418 -3.71 -2.38 -15.25
C PHE A 418 -5.14 -1.90 -14.97
N TYR A 419 -6.04 -2.02 -15.95
CA TYR A 419 -7.43 -1.61 -15.76
C TYR A 419 -8.14 -2.37 -14.63
N PRO A 420 -8.19 -3.73 -14.62
CA PRO A 420 -8.89 -4.47 -13.59
C PRO A 420 -8.27 -4.35 -12.19
N ASP A 421 -6.97 -4.17 -12.06
CA ASP A 421 -6.29 -4.16 -10.77
C ASP A 421 -6.11 -2.73 -10.22
N GLU A 422 -5.73 -1.75 -11.05
CA GLU A 422 -5.47 -0.38 -10.62
C GLU A 422 -6.71 0.51 -10.74
N MET A 423 -7.23 0.70 -11.97
CA MET A 423 -8.31 1.67 -12.20
C MET A 423 -9.60 1.28 -11.48
N THR A 424 -10.02 0.01 -11.55
CA THR A 424 -11.29 -0.38 -10.90
C THR A 424 -11.19 -0.32 -9.38
N THR A 425 -10.02 -0.61 -8.81
CA THR A 425 -9.79 -0.49 -7.36
C THR A 425 -9.84 0.98 -6.93
N ALA A 426 -9.16 1.86 -7.69
CA ALA A 426 -9.23 3.29 -7.45
C ALA A 426 -10.66 3.83 -7.54
N MET A 427 -11.40 3.47 -8.60
CA MET A 427 -12.79 3.91 -8.80
C MET A 427 -13.74 3.41 -7.71
N ASN A 428 -13.54 2.19 -7.19
CA ASN A 428 -14.34 1.67 -6.08
C ASN A 428 -14.20 2.55 -4.83
N PHE A 429 -12.97 2.96 -4.51
CA PHE A 429 -12.71 3.83 -3.36
C PHE A 429 -13.17 5.27 -3.63
N ASP A 430 -12.84 5.81 -4.80
CA ASP A 430 -13.08 7.21 -5.18
C ASP A 430 -14.57 7.52 -5.46
N SER A 431 -15.41 6.49 -5.59
CA SER A 431 -16.88 6.64 -5.66
C SER A 431 -17.54 6.96 -4.32
N SER A 432 -16.80 6.86 -3.20
CA SER A 432 -17.31 7.11 -1.85
C SER A 432 -17.48 8.60 -1.58
N PRO A 433 -18.52 9.01 -0.81
CA PRO A 433 -18.64 10.38 -0.27
C PRO A 433 -17.51 10.78 0.67
N SER A 434 -16.71 9.81 1.17
CA SER A 434 -15.55 10.03 2.03
C SER A 434 -14.20 10.08 1.27
N SER A 435 -14.23 10.02 -0.07
CA SER A 435 -13.04 10.23 -0.89
C SER A 435 -12.47 11.66 -0.73
N HIS A 436 -11.30 11.89 -1.28
CA HIS A 436 -10.62 13.19 -1.27
C HIS A 436 -9.90 13.44 -2.62
N PRO A 437 -9.55 14.68 -2.93
CA PRO A 437 -8.70 15.00 -4.08
C PRO A 437 -7.33 14.29 -3.99
N ILE A 438 -6.69 14.07 -5.14
CA ILE A 438 -5.32 13.52 -5.19
C ILE A 438 -4.35 14.45 -4.45
N SER A 439 -4.43 15.76 -4.69
CA SER A 439 -3.66 16.76 -3.95
C SER A 439 -4.55 17.40 -2.89
N VAL A 440 -4.18 17.22 -1.62
CA VAL A 440 -4.94 17.70 -0.45
C VAL A 440 -4.01 18.38 0.54
N GLN A 441 -4.44 19.49 1.14
CA GLN A 441 -3.64 20.18 2.15
C GLN A 441 -3.39 19.30 3.38
N VAL A 442 -2.16 19.36 3.89
CA VAL A 442 -1.73 18.69 5.11
C VAL A 442 -1.38 19.74 6.16
N SER A 443 -2.02 19.64 7.29
CA SER A 443 -1.93 20.65 8.39
C SER A 443 -1.26 20.11 9.65
N SER A 444 -1.12 18.79 9.77
CA SER A 444 -0.47 18.15 10.93
C SER A 444 0.28 16.87 10.52
N PRO A 445 1.30 16.44 11.30
CA PRO A 445 2.00 15.17 11.08
C PRO A 445 1.06 13.95 11.14
N GLU A 446 0.01 14.00 11.95
CA GLU A 446 -0.94 12.90 12.13
C GLU A 446 -1.77 12.66 10.86
N GLU A 447 -1.99 13.70 10.05
CA GLU A 447 -2.71 13.58 8.77
C GLU A 447 -1.90 12.86 7.70
N LEU A 448 -0.56 12.84 7.81
CA LEU A 448 0.34 12.26 6.81
C LEU A 448 0.07 10.78 6.55
N SER A 449 -0.13 10.01 7.62
CA SER A 449 -0.41 8.57 7.51
C SER A 449 -1.67 8.28 6.66
N GLY A 450 -2.64 9.21 6.69
CA GLY A 450 -3.88 9.08 5.93
C GLY A 450 -3.74 9.35 4.42
N LEU A 451 -2.56 9.81 3.95
CA LEU A 451 -2.28 10.02 2.53
C LEU A 451 -1.75 8.77 1.84
N PHE A 452 -1.23 7.79 2.59
CA PHE A 452 -0.76 6.52 2.05
C PHE A 452 -1.95 5.60 1.78
N ASP A 453 -2.79 5.99 0.83
CA ASP A 453 -4.07 5.36 0.56
C ASP A 453 -4.30 5.06 -0.94
N THR A 454 -5.43 4.45 -1.24
CA THR A 454 -5.83 4.10 -2.61
C THR A 454 -5.87 5.30 -3.56
N ILE A 455 -6.10 6.52 -3.07
CA ILE A 455 -6.14 7.72 -3.92
C ILE A 455 -4.72 8.10 -4.36
N SER A 456 -3.78 8.21 -3.44
CA SER A 456 -2.39 8.56 -3.76
C SER A 456 -1.73 7.52 -4.67
N TYR A 457 -1.91 6.23 -4.38
CA TYR A 457 -1.31 5.12 -5.13
C TYR A 457 -2.07 4.84 -6.43
N ARG A 458 -3.30 4.36 -6.35
CA ARG A 458 -4.02 3.78 -7.49
C ARG A 458 -4.74 4.80 -8.36
N LYS A 459 -5.38 5.83 -7.78
CA LYS A 459 -5.90 6.92 -8.59
C LYS A 459 -4.74 7.71 -9.21
N GLY A 460 -3.68 7.99 -8.44
CA GLY A 460 -2.44 8.60 -8.94
C GLY A 460 -1.87 7.84 -10.14
N SER A 461 -1.73 6.51 -10.02
CA SER A 461 -1.32 5.60 -11.10
C SER A 461 -2.25 5.68 -12.31
N SER A 462 -3.56 5.61 -12.09
CA SER A 462 -4.59 5.66 -13.15
C SER A 462 -4.57 6.97 -13.94
N ILE A 463 -4.33 8.09 -13.26
CA ILE A 463 -4.22 9.41 -13.87
C ILE A 463 -2.93 9.53 -14.71
N ASN A 464 -1.83 8.95 -14.25
CA ASN A 464 -0.59 8.87 -15.03
C ASN A 464 -0.79 8.03 -16.31
N TRP A 465 -1.45 6.87 -16.19
CA TRP A 465 -1.84 6.06 -17.34
C TRP A 465 -2.70 6.84 -18.32
N MET A 466 -3.73 7.54 -17.83
CA MET A 466 -4.60 8.38 -18.66
C MET A 466 -3.81 9.48 -19.38
N MET A 467 -2.87 10.19 -18.70
CA MET A 467 -2.00 11.20 -19.33
C MET A 467 -1.18 10.60 -20.45
N MET A 468 -0.56 9.45 -20.22
CA MET A 468 0.22 8.77 -21.26
C MET A 468 -0.66 8.42 -22.47
N LYS A 469 -1.90 7.90 -22.24
CA LYS A 469 -2.78 7.48 -23.34
C LYS A 469 -3.31 8.65 -24.18
N PHE A 470 -3.56 9.80 -23.59
CA PHE A 470 -4.00 10.94 -24.42
C PHE A 470 -2.83 11.73 -25.05
N MET A 471 -1.63 11.67 -24.47
CA MET A 471 -0.43 12.31 -25.03
C MET A 471 0.27 11.41 -26.07
N GLY A 472 0.11 10.11 -25.98
CA GLY A 472 0.89 9.08 -26.66
C GLY A 472 2.18 8.75 -25.91
N ASP A 473 2.54 7.45 -25.90
CA ASP A 473 3.60 6.87 -25.06
C ASP A 473 4.96 7.58 -25.24
N ASP A 474 5.39 7.83 -26.49
CA ASP A 474 6.64 8.51 -26.80
C ASP A 474 6.69 9.97 -26.34
N THR A 475 5.55 10.70 -26.46
CA THR A 475 5.45 12.11 -26.06
C THR A 475 5.48 12.23 -24.56
N PHE A 476 4.76 11.33 -23.87
CA PHE A 476 4.75 11.28 -22.42
C PHE A 476 6.14 10.97 -21.84
N ALA A 477 6.84 9.94 -22.37
CA ALA A 477 8.20 9.61 -21.96
C ALA A 477 9.19 10.77 -22.15
N LYS A 478 9.06 11.54 -23.26
CA LYS A 478 9.87 12.77 -23.47
C LYS A 478 9.55 13.85 -22.44
N GLY A 479 8.27 14.00 -22.07
CA GLY A 479 7.85 14.95 -21.05
C GLY A 479 8.38 14.59 -19.66
N LEU A 480 8.39 13.29 -19.31
CA LEU A 480 8.97 12.82 -18.05
C LEU A 480 10.50 13.01 -18.01
N ALA A 481 11.20 12.73 -19.10
CA ALA A 481 12.63 13.00 -19.19
C ALA A 481 12.93 14.50 -19.00
N GLN A 482 12.10 15.39 -19.57
CA GLN A 482 12.21 16.83 -19.37
C GLN A 482 11.94 17.23 -17.91
N TYR A 483 10.94 16.64 -17.26
CA TYR A 483 10.64 16.88 -15.85
C TYR A 483 11.80 16.50 -14.94
N ILE A 484 12.39 15.31 -15.17
CA ILE A 484 13.56 14.87 -14.40
C ILE A 484 14.75 15.82 -14.64
N ASP A 485 15.00 16.24 -15.88
CA ASP A 485 16.09 17.19 -16.21
C ASP A 485 15.90 18.55 -15.51
N ASP A 486 14.67 19.05 -15.47
CA ASP A 486 14.33 20.33 -14.84
C ASP A 486 14.50 20.31 -13.31
N PHE A 487 14.25 19.14 -12.63
CA PHE A 487 14.11 19.06 -11.18
C PHE A 487 15.02 18.04 -10.49
N GLN A 488 15.95 17.38 -11.23
CA GLN A 488 16.83 16.37 -10.66
C GLN A 488 17.60 16.88 -9.43
N TYR A 489 17.67 16.05 -8.40
CA TYR A 489 18.24 16.35 -7.07
C TYR A 489 17.54 17.48 -6.32
N GLY A 490 16.34 17.86 -6.77
CA GLY A 490 15.49 18.88 -6.19
C GLY A 490 14.11 18.33 -5.89
N ASN A 491 13.16 19.25 -5.78
CA ASN A 491 11.77 18.98 -5.43
C ASN A 491 10.85 19.65 -6.44
N ALA A 492 9.66 19.07 -6.64
CA ALA A 492 8.66 19.61 -7.56
C ALA A 492 7.26 19.47 -6.96
N ALA A 493 6.39 20.40 -7.32
CA ALA A 493 4.96 20.32 -7.10
C ALA A 493 4.25 19.75 -8.33
N MET A 494 3.01 19.32 -8.17
CA MET A 494 2.16 18.80 -9.24
C MET A 494 2.14 19.68 -10.50
N VAL A 495 2.07 21.00 -10.33
CA VAL A 495 2.02 21.96 -11.46
C VAL A 495 3.34 21.99 -12.25
N ASP A 496 4.46 21.72 -11.61
CA ASP A 496 5.77 21.64 -12.26
C ASP A 496 5.85 20.46 -13.22
N LEU A 497 5.30 19.30 -12.82
CA LEU A 497 5.14 18.16 -13.71
C LEU A 497 4.30 18.51 -14.92
N PHE A 498 3.11 19.08 -14.73
CA PHE A 498 2.22 19.44 -15.85
C PHE A 498 2.85 20.47 -16.78
N ASN A 499 3.61 21.43 -16.24
CA ASN A 499 4.34 22.41 -17.04
C ASN A 499 5.46 21.76 -17.87
N SER A 500 6.15 20.76 -17.34
CA SER A 500 7.16 20.02 -18.10
C SER A 500 6.53 19.19 -19.22
N LEU A 501 5.38 18.55 -18.94
CA LEU A 501 4.61 17.82 -19.97
C LEU A 501 4.06 18.76 -21.05
N ASN A 502 3.60 19.95 -20.69
CA ASN A 502 3.11 20.96 -21.65
C ASN A 502 4.18 21.39 -22.67
N LYS A 503 5.49 21.27 -22.36
CA LYS A 503 6.56 21.64 -23.32
C LYS A 503 6.58 20.74 -24.56
N VAL A 504 5.98 19.54 -24.46
CA VAL A 504 6.02 18.51 -25.52
C VAL A 504 4.63 18.08 -26.00
N ALA A 505 3.57 18.36 -25.25
CA ALA A 505 2.20 17.94 -25.55
C ALA A 505 1.51 18.86 -26.56
N ASP A 506 0.61 18.29 -27.36
CA ASP A 506 -0.29 19.04 -28.26
C ASP A 506 -1.54 19.57 -27.54
N VAL A 507 -1.82 19.09 -26.33
CA VAL A 507 -2.95 19.50 -25.49
C VAL A 507 -2.44 20.21 -24.24
N ASN A 508 -3.21 21.15 -23.69
CA ASN A 508 -2.86 21.80 -22.44
C ASN A 508 -3.09 20.83 -21.27
N VAL A 509 -2.02 20.11 -20.89
CA VAL A 509 -2.04 19.10 -19.82
C VAL A 509 -2.48 19.72 -18.50
N THR A 510 -1.97 20.91 -18.14
CA THR A 510 -2.36 21.61 -16.90
C THR A 510 -3.86 21.84 -16.85
N LYS A 511 -4.46 22.38 -17.93
CA LYS A 511 -5.92 22.61 -17.99
C LYS A 511 -6.71 21.34 -17.75
N VAL A 512 -6.31 20.23 -18.38
CA VAL A 512 -6.98 18.95 -18.24
C VAL A 512 -6.81 18.42 -16.83
N MET A 513 -5.57 18.34 -16.34
CA MET A 513 -5.24 17.58 -15.15
C MET A 513 -5.67 18.23 -13.83
N LEU A 514 -5.77 19.56 -13.77
CA LEU A 514 -6.30 20.23 -12.58
C LEU A 514 -7.73 19.79 -12.26
N THR A 515 -8.55 19.45 -13.27
CA THR A 515 -9.91 18.91 -13.03
C THR A 515 -9.91 17.50 -12.46
N TRP A 516 -8.80 16.73 -12.60
CA TRP A 516 -8.68 15.36 -12.11
C TRP A 516 -7.95 15.25 -10.76
N THR A 517 -7.13 16.24 -10.42
CA THR A 517 -6.26 16.20 -9.23
C THR A 517 -6.76 17.05 -8.06
N LEU A 518 -7.53 18.12 -8.33
CA LEU A 518 -8.02 19.06 -7.31
C LEU A 518 -9.48 18.84 -6.90
N GLN A 519 -10.12 17.81 -7.41
CA GLN A 519 -11.44 17.37 -6.95
C GLN A 519 -11.49 15.85 -6.80
N MET A 520 -12.25 15.39 -5.84
CA MET A 520 -12.46 13.96 -5.60
C MET A 520 -13.46 13.36 -6.60
N GLY A 521 -13.50 12.05 -6.69
CA GLY A 521 -14.43 11.34 -7.56
C GLY A 521 -14.02 11.37 -9.03
N PHE A 522 -14.93 10.91 -9.88
CA PHE A 522 -14.75 10.79 -11.32
C PHE A 522 -16.12 10.81 -12.03
N PRO A 523 -16.14 11.07 -13.35
CA PRO A 523 -17.40 11.13 -14.09
C PRO A 523 -17.86 9.77 -14.60
N TYR A 524 -19.17 9.66 -14.86
CA TYR A 524 -19.69 8.77 -15.87
C TYR A 524 -20.21 9.55 -17.06
N VAL A 525 -20.06 8.97 -18.26
CA VAL A 525 -20.49 9.57 -19.52
C VAL A 525 -21.70 8.84 -20.06
N THR A 526 -22.87 9.47 -20.04
CA THR A 526 -24.08 8.94 -20.67
C THR A 526 -24.00 9.14 -22.17
N THR A 527 -24.23 8.06 -22.93
CA THR A 527 -24.20 8.05 -24.41
C THR A 527 -25.60 7.79 -24.96
N SER A 528 -25.98 8.51 -26.01
CA SER A 528 -27.19 8.20 -26.80
C SER A 528 -26.90 8.24 -28.29
N LEU A 529 -27.55 7.34 -29.04
CA LEU A 529 -27.36 7.20 -30.49
C LEU A 529 -28.62 7.66 -31.22
N ASP A 530 -28.49 8.63 -32.11
CA ASP A 530 -29.57 9.04 -33.02
C ASP A 530 -29.19 8.67 -34.46
N ASN A 531 -29.85 7.62 -34.96
CA ASN A 531 -29.74 7.11 -36.33
C ASN A 531 -30.84 7.66 -37.27
N THR A 532 -31.68 8.58 -36.77
CA THR A 532 -32.93 9.01 -37.46
C THR A 532 -32.86 10.39 -38.07
N THR A 533 -32.14 11.33 -37.42
CA THR A 533 -32.03 12.72 -37.85
C THR A 533 -31.34 12.85 -39.23
N PHE A 534 -30.28 12.10 -39.48
CA PHE A 534 -29.56 12.09 -40.77
C PHE A 534 -29.48 10.66 -41.35
N PRO A 535 -30.13 10.39 -42.47
CA PRO A 535 -30.07 9.06 -43.11
C PRO A 535 -28.62 8.67 -43.45
N GLY A 536 -28.19 7.49 -42.93
CA GLY A 536 -26.84 6.97 -43.14
C GLY A 536 -25.77 7.54 -42.23
N SER A 537 -26.14 8.35 -41.24
CA SER A 537 -25.23 8.87 -40.21
C SER A 537 -25.81 8.64 -38.81
N THR A 538 -24.97 8.70 -37.83
CA THR A 538 -25.33 8.63 -36.39
C THR A 538 -24.85 9.88 -35.66
N ILE A 539 -25.71 10.51 -34.88
CA ILE A 539 -25.32 11.52 -33.89
C ILE A 539 -25.13 10.78 -32.56
N ILE A 540 -23.95 10.90 -31.96
CA ILE A 540 -23.66 10.44 -30.61
C ILE A 540 -23.71 11.66 -29.70
N SER A 541 -24.66 11.67 -28.75
CA SER A 541 -24.72 12.70 -27.72
C SER A 541 -24.05 12.20 -26.44
N LEU A 542 -23.26 13.07 -25.79
CA LEU A 542 -22.43 12.79 -24.65
C LEU A 542 -22.80 13.73 -23.49
N LYS A 543 -23.04 13.17 -22.29
CA LYS A 543 -23.32 13.94 -21.05
C LYS A 543 -22.47 13.39 -19.93
N GLN A 544 -21.70 14.22 -19.26
CA GLN A 544 -20.98 13.82 -18.05
C GLN A 544 -21.77 14.18 -16.79
N GLU A 545 -21.62 13.34 -15.77
CA GLU A 545 -22.11 13.58 -14.41
C GLU A 545 -21.15 12.88 -13.45
N ARG A 546 -21.03 13.41 -12.20
CA ARG A 546 -20.18 12.75 -11.17
C ARG A 546 -20.77 11.40 -10.79
N PHE A 547 -19.95 10.37 -10.73
CA PHE A 547 -20.30 9.07 -10.17
C PHE A 547 -20.08 9.07 -8.66
N ILE A 548 -21.08 8.68 -7.86
CA ILE A 548 -21.01 8.61 -6.41
C ILE A 548 -21.90 7.48 -5.89
N VAL A 549 -21.36 6.67 -4.98
CA VAL A 549 -22.10 5.61 -4.28
C VAL A 549 -22.44 6.09 -2.88
N GLY A 550 -23.73 6.33 -2.63
CA GLY A 550 -24.22 6.95 -1.41
C GLY A 550 -24.68 8.40 -1.64
N GLU A 551 -24.70 9.19 -0.58
CA GLU A 551 -25.14 10.59 -0.62
C GLU A 551 -23.93 11.52 -0.46
N ALA A 552 -23.83 12.50 -1.34
CA ALA A 552 -22.81 13.55 -1.21
C ALA A 552 -22.97 14.32 0.11
N LYS A 553 -21.86 14.70 0.74
CA LYS A 553 -21.89 15.55 1.95
C LYS A 553 -22.45 16.93 1.57
N PRO A 554 -23.21 17.60 2.44
CA PRO A 554 -23.82 18.90 2.11
C PRO A 554 -22.82 20.03 1.83
N ASP A 555 -21.59 19.90 2.34
CA ASP A 555 -20.47 20.82 2.20
C ASP A 555 -19.44 20.38 1.15
N ASP A 556 -19.76 19.33 0.39
CA ASP A 556 -18.94 18.80 -0.69
C ASP A 556 -19.03 19.69 -1.92
N ILE A 557 -18.14 20.69 -2.00
CA ILE A 557 -18.08 21.70 -3.06
C ILE A 557 -16.76 21.56 -3.81
N SER A 558 -16.81 21.52 -5.13
CA SER A 558 -15.65 21.61 -6.01
C SER A 558 -15.57 22.96 -6.70
N GLU A 559 -14.36 23.50 -6.80
CA GLU A 559 -14.07 24.69 -7.64
C GLU A 559 -14.40 24.42 -9.12
N TYR A 560 -14.29 23.18 -9.57
CA TYR A 560 -14.59 22.72 -10.93
C TYR A 560 -16.04 22.23 -11.10
N GLY A 561 -16.89 22.33 -10.07
CA GLY A 561 -18.29 21.91 -10.11
C GLY A 561 -18.52 20.43 -10.35
N TYR A 562 -17.52 19.60 -10.13
CA TYR A 562 -17.52 18.15 -10.47
C TYR A 562 -17.74 17.91 -11.97
N GLU A 563 -17.13 18.75 -12.80
CA GLU A 563 -17.01 18.55 -14.23
C GLU A 563 -15.54 18.37 -14.61
N TRP A 564 -15.28 17.48 -15.58
CA TRP A 564 -13.94 17.10 -16.02
C TRP A 564 -13.74 17.38 -17.51
N HIS A 565 -12.50 17.58 -17.91
CA HIS A 565 -12.11 17.53 -19.31
C HIS A 565 -11.80 16.06 -19.65
N ILE A 566 -12.66 15.41 -20.47
CA ILE A 566 -12.65 13.98 -20.68
C ILE A 566 -12.13 13.60 -22.06
N PRO A 567 -11.08 12.76 -22.18
CA PRO A 567 -10.66 12.17 -23.45
C PRO A 567 -11.56 10.99 -23.80
N PHE A 568 -12.63 11.22 -24.54
CA PHE A 568 -13.61 10.18 -24.89
C PHE A 568 -13.22 9.46 -26.18
N CYS A 569 -13.17 8.13 -26.13
CA CYS A 569 -13.00 7.26 -27.32
C CYS A 569 -13.97 6.08 -27.24
N TYR A 570 -14.25 5.49 -28.39
CA TYR A 570 -15.22 4.38 -28.47
C TYR A 570 -14.91 3.41 -29.61
N ARG A 571 -15.23 2.11 -29.38
CA ARG A 571 -15.43 1.14 -30.45
C ARG A 571 -16.87 1.19 -30.92
N TYR A 572 -17.12 0.94 -32.21
CA TYR A 572 -18.48 0.93 -32.73
C TYR A 572 -18.65 -0.07 -33.85
N LYS A 573 -19.82 -0.67 -33.90
CA LYS A 573 -20.23 -1.57 -34.97
C LYS A 573 -21.04 -0.79 -36.01
N VAL A 574 -20.56 -0.78 -37.24
CA VAL A 574 -21.33 -0.27 -38.37
C VAL A 574 -22.43 -1.25 -38.71
N LYS A 575 -23.65 -0.80 -38.89
CA LYS A 575 -24.80 -1.66 -39.25
C LYS A 575 -24.51 -2.44 -40.50
N ASN A 576 -24.53 -3.79 -40.40
CA ASN A 576 -24.13 -4.72 -41.47
C ASN A 576 -22.65 -4.53 -41.92
N GLY A 577 -21.78 -3.98 -41.13
CA GLY A 577 -20.37 -3.70 -41.44
C GLY A 577 -19.40 -4.25 -40.40
N ALA A 578 -18.18 -3.69 -40.38
CA ALA A 578 -17.13 -4.05 -39.44
C ALA A 578 -17.22 -3.29 -38.12
N VAL A 579 -16.56 -3.79 -37.10
CA VAL A 579 -16.23 -3.04 -35.87
C VAL A 579 -15.08 -2.08 -36.16
N LYS A 580 -15.18 -0.85 -35.70
CA LYS A 580 -14.20 0.22 -35.88
C LYS A 580 -13.88 0.86 -34.53
N THR A 581 -12.76 1.60 -34.47
CA THR A 581 -12.34 2.37 -33.31
C THR A 581 -12.24 3.85 -33.70
N SER A 582 -12.74 4.75 -32.83
CA SER A 582 -12.60 6.19 -32.99
C SER A 582 -11.21 6.67 -32.54
N GLY A 583 -10.81 7.87 -32.94
CA GLY A 583 -9.81 8.64 -32.20
C GLY A 583 -10.37 9.24 -30.91
N ILE A 584 -9.54 9.97 -30.17
CA ILE A 584 -9.98 10.69 -28.97
C ILE A 584 -10.83 11.88 -29.40
N HIS A 585 -12.02 12.00 -28.83
CA HIS A 585 -12.89 13.17 -28.89
C HIS A 585 -12.92 13.81 -27.49
N TRP A 586 -12.52 15.08 -27.40
CA TRP A 586 -12.51 15.76 -26.09
C TRP A 586 -13.90 16.26 -25.71
N ILE A 587 -14.35 15.89 -24.52
CA ILE A 587 -15.51 16.53 -23.89
C ILE A 587 -14.95 17.61 -22.97
N TRP A 588 -15.04 18.85 -23.41
CA TRP A 588 -14.62 20.01 -22.63
C TRP A 588 -15.75 20.44 -21.70
N SER A 589 -15.49 20.62 -20.42
CA SER A 589 -16.50 21.09 -19.45
C SER A 589 -16.99 22.51 -19.77
N ASP A 590 -16.15 23.33 -20.40
CA ASP A 590 -16.41 24.73 -20.78
C ASP A 590 -16.87 24.91 -22.24
N ASP A 591 -17.17 23.82 -22.98
CA ASP A 591 -17.62 23.88 -24.38
C ASP A 591 -18.76 22.87 -24.67
N ASP A 592 -19.99 23.39 -24.76
CA ASP A 592 -21.16 22.56 -25.07
C ASP A 592 -21.12 21.92 -26.46
N THR A 593 -20.38 22.50 -27.40
CA THR A 593 -20.26 21.93 -28.75
C THR A 593 -19.46 20.63 -28.79
N SER A 594 -18.62 20.39 -27.78
CA SER A 594 -17.87 19.16 -27.60
C SER A 594 -18.74 17.96 -27.17
N LYS A 595 -19.99 18.18 -26.77
CA LYS A 595 -20.92 17.18 -26.24
C LYS A 595 -21.64 16.36 -27.32
N THR A 596 -21.31 16.53 -28.61
CA THR A 596 -21.88 15.77 -29.71
C THR A 596 -20.86 15.37 -30.76
N VAL A 597 -20.99 14.13 -31.28
CA VAL A 597 -20.14 13.59 -32.34
C VAL A 597 -21.03 13.10 -33.49
N THR A 598 -20.76 13.53 -34.72
CA THR A 598 -21.44 13.02 -35.90
C THR A 598 -20.56 12.02 -36.63
N VAL A 599 -21.06 10.79 -36.80
CA VAL A 599 -20.40 9.72 -37.54
C VAL A 599 -21.18 9.50 -38.85
N ASN A 600 -20.48 9.54 -39.99
CA ASN A 600 -21.11 9.37 -41.32
C ASN A 600 -21.38 7.89 -41.65
N GLU A 601 -21.87 7.13 -40.67
CA GLU A 601 -22.25 5.73 -40.76
C GLU A 601 -23.40 5.47 -39.80
N THR A 602 -24.27 4.51 -40.16
CA THR A 602 -25.29 4.05 -39.20
C THR A 602 -24.65 3.06 -38.22
N ILE A 603 -24.67 3.40 -36.95
CA ILE A 603 -24.07 2.60 -35.87
C ILE A 603 -25.11 1.64 -35.27
N GLU A 604 -24.71 0.38 -35.06
CA GLU A 604 -25.52 -0.63 -34.39
C GLU A 604 -25.33 -0.59 -32.88
N TRP A 605 -24.06 -0.50 -32.42
CA TRP A 605 -23.70 -0.27 -31.01
C TRP A 605 -22.37 0.48 -30.90
N ILE A 606 -22.19 1.14 -29.75
CA ILE A 606 -20.91 1.70 -29.30
C ILE A 606 -20.50 1.11 -27.95
N LYS A 607 -19.19 0.93 -27.75
CA LYS A 607 -18.54 0.69 -26.46
C LYS A 607 -17.55 1.80 -26.21
N GLY A 608 -17.80 2.65 -25.23
CA GLY A 608 -16.92 3.77 -24.85
C GLY A 608 -15.73 3.31 -24.01
N ASN A 609 -14.76 4.21 -23.83
CA ASN A 609 -13.52 3.95 -23.09
C ASN A 609 -12.76 2.73 -23.61
N VAL A 610 -12.26 2.85 -24.86
CA VAL A 610 -11.53 1.78 -25.56
C VAL A 610 -10.36 1.28 -24.71
N ASP A 611 -10.26 -0.04 -24.57
CA ASP A 611 -9.23 -0.74 -23.80
C ASP A 611 -9.12 -0.25 -22.33
N GLY A 612 -10.18 0.40 -21.76
CA GLY A 612 -10.18 0.90 -20.40
C GLY A 612 -9.10 1.96 -20.11
N ASN A 613 -8.74 2.76 -21.12
CA ASN A 613 -7.56 3.64 -21.04
C ASN A 613 -7.77 4.89 -20.16
N PHE A 614 -9.00 5.22 -19.79
CA PHE A 614 -9.30 6.49 -19.13
C PHE A 614 -10.15 6.28 -17.88
N TYR A 615 -10.07 7.23 -16.94
CA TYR A 615 -10.62 7.13 -15.60
C TYR A 615 -12.07 7.60 -15.51
N TYR A 616 -13.00 6.93 -16.26
CA TYR A 616 -14.43 7.23 -16.24
C TYR A 616 -15.27 6.00 -16.59
N LEU A 617 -16.55 5.98 -16.16
CA LEU A 617 -17.53 4.97 -16.56
C LEU A 617 -18.33 5.44 -17.78
N VAL A 618 -18.95 4.48 -18.48
CA VAL A 618 -19.85 4.79 -19.60
C VAL A 618 -21.24 4.22 -19.33
N ASN A 619 -22.24 5.11 -19.35
CA ASN A 619 -23.66 4.75 -19.25
C ASN A 619 -24.26 4.63 -20.64
N TYR A 620 -24.70 3.43 -20.97
CA TYR A 620 -25.28 3.11 -22.27
C TYR A 620 -26.79 3.18 -22.20
N GLY A 621 -27.43 3.80 -23.22
CA GLY A 621 -28.90 3.74 -23.34
C GLY A 621 -29.37 2.27 -23.49
N ALA A 622 -30.62 1.99 -23.11
CA ALA A 622 -31.16 0.62 -23.03
C ALA A 622 -30.99 -0.19 -24.34
N ASP A 623 -31.21 0.44 -25.51
CA ASP A 623 -31.07 -0.23 -26.81
C ASP A 623 -29.59 -0.59 -27.12
N ASN A 624 -28.67 0.32 -26.79
CA ASN A 624 -27.25 0.08 -26.97
C ASN A 624 -26.74 -1.00 -26.01
N LEU A 625 -27.21 -1.00 -24.76
CA LEU A 625 -26.85 -2.03 -23.78
C LEU A 625 -27.32 -3.42 -24.22
N ALA A 626 -28.55 -3.54 -24.77
CA ALA A 626 -29.06 -4.79 -25.30
C ALA A 626 -28.26 -5.27 -26.53
N ALA A 627 -27.83 -4.33 -27.39
CA ALA A 627 -26.97 -4.66 -28.54
C ALA A 627 -25.57 -5.11 -28.07
N LEU A 628 -24.99 -4.49 -27.04
CA LEU A 628 -23.72 -4.91 -26.45
C LEU A 628 -23.82 -6.30 -25.78
N ALA A 629 -24.90 -6.60 -25.08
CA ALA A 629 -25.15 -7.94 -24.55
C ALA A 629 -25.16 -9.00 -25.66
N THR A 630 -25.84 -8.71 -26.75
CA THR A 630 -25.84 -9.59 -27.95
C THR A 630 -24.45 -9.70 -28.57
N ALA A 631 -23.69 -8.62 -28.62
CA ALA A 631 -22.31 -8.62 -29.15
C ALA A 631 -21.36 -9.49 -28.30
N LEU A 632 -21.53 -9.51 -26.95
CA LEU A 632 -20.79 -10.43 -26.06
C LEU A 632 -21.14 -11.90 -26.37
N GLU A 633 -22.43 -12.25 -26.48
CA GLU A 633 -22.88 -13.61 -26.81
C GLU A 633 -22.36 -14.08 -28.17
N ASN A 634 -22.38 -13.19 -29.16
CA ASN A 634 -21.93 -13.47 -30.53
C ASN A 634 -20.41 -13.37 -30.70
N LYS A 635 -19.66 -12.99 -29.69
CA LYS A 635 -18.21 -12.74 -29.73
C LYS A 635 -17.83 -11.63 -30.74
N GLU A 636 -18.65 -10.60 -30.85
CA GLU A 636 -18.40 -9.46 -31.75
C GLU A 636 -17.62 -8.35 -31.03
N LEU A 637 -17.66 -8.29 -29.67
CA LEU A 637 -16.84 -7.44 -28.85
C LEU A 637 -15.59 -8.24 -28.44
N ASP A 638 -14.47 -7.95 -29.10
CA ASP A 638 -13.16 -8.50 -28.80
C ASP A 638 -12.41 -7.60 -27.77
N GLY A 639 -11.35 -8.15 -27.17
CA GLY A 639 -10.54 -7.46 -26.16
C GLY A 639 -10.99 -7.77 -24.73
N ALA A 640 -10.09 -8.35 -23.96
CA ALA A 640 -10.36 -8.71 -22.56
C ALA A 640 -10.70 -7.47 -21.73
N THR A 641 -9.96 -6.38 -21.92
CA THR A 641 -10.15 -5.12 -21.16
C THR A 641 -11.47 -4.45 -21.54
N ASP A 642 -11.87 -4.44 -22.82
CA ASP A 642 -13.16 -3.87 -23.23
C ASP A 642 -14.35 -4.63 -22.62
N LYS A 643 -14.27 -5.98 -22.57
CA LYS A 643 -15.29 -6.80 -21.90
C LYS A 643 -15.31 -6.54 -20.40
N THR A 644 -14.14 -6.49 -19.79
CA THR A 644 -14.00 -6.24 -18.34
C THR A 644 -14.55 -4.88 -17.95
N SER A 645 -14.21 -3.82 -18.70
CA SER A 645 -14.70 -2.46 -18.45
C SER A 645 -16.20 -2.32 -18.70
N LEU A 646 -16.75 -2.98 -19.71
CA LEU A 646 -18.20 -2.99 -19.93
C LEU A 646 -18.95 -3.63 -18.75
N ILE A 647 -18.50 -4.79 -18.27
CA ILE A 647 -19.11 -5.45 -17.11
C ILE A 647 -18.99 -4.56 -15.87
N TYR A 648 -17.82 -3.99 -15.61
CA TYR A 648 -17.61 -3.09 -14.50
C TYR A 648 -18.52 -1.88 -14.55
N ASP A 649 -18.57 -1.15 -15.69
CA ASP A 649 -19.41 0.03 -15.88
C ASP A 649 -20.88 -0.29 -15.55
N VAL A 650 -21.39 -1.39 -16.09
CA VAL A 650 -22.80 -1.76 -15.96
C VAL A 650 -23.16 -2.11 -14.51
N PHE A 651 -22.30 -2.83 -13.79
CA PHE A 651 -22.56 -3.15 -12.39
C PHE A 651 -22.42 -1.93 -11.48
N ARG A 652 -21.41 -1.06 -11.69
CA ARG A 652 -21.30 0.20 -10.94
C ARG A 652 -22.52 1.10 -11.14
N LEU A 653 -22.98 1.23 -12.39
CA LEU A 653 -24.19 1.99 -12.70
C LEU A 653 -25.47 1.33 -12.18
N ALA A 654 -25.49 0.01 -12.02
CA ALA A 654 -26.61 -0.69 -11.38
C ALA A 654 -26.66 -0.40 -9.88
N GLU A 655 -25.51 -0.35 -9.21
CA GLU A 655 -25.43 0.00 -7.79
C GLU A 655 -26.03 1.38 -7.47
N THR A 656 -25.99 2.32 -8.41
CA THR A 656 -26.56 3.67 -8.26
C THR A 656 -27.92 3.85 -8.93
N GLY A 657 -28.53 2.76 -9.44
CA GLY A 657 -29.85 2.75 -10.04
C GLY A 657 -29.93 3.32 -11.46
N HIS A 658 -28.81 3.65 -12.12
CA HIS A 658 -28.79 4.12 -13.51
C HIS A 658 -29.04 2.98 -14.51
N VAL A 659 -28.73 1.75 -14.13
CA VAL A 659 -29.03 0.52 -14.85
C VAL A 659 -29.80 -0.41 -13.91
N ALA A 660 -30.80 -1.12 -14.41
CA ALA A 660 -31.49 -2.11 -13.60
C ALA A 660 -30.58 -3.33 -13.33
N TYR A 661 -30.54 -3.82 -12.09
CA TYR A 661 -29.66 -4.93 -11.68
C TYR A 661 -29.92 -6.23 -12.46
N ASP A 662 -31.15 -6.49 -12.88
CA ASP A 662 -31.47 -7.66 -13.70
C ASP A 662 -30.77 -7.60 -15.06
N LYS A 663 -30.56 -6.39 -15.63
CA LYS A 663 -29.82 -6.20 -16.89
C LYS A 663 -28.31 -6.41 -16.71
N ALA A 664 -27.78 -5.93 -15.60
CA ALA A 664 -26.37 -6.18 -15.25
C ALA A 664 -26.10 -7.69 -15.08
N LEU A 665 -26.93 -8.37 -14.32
CA LEU A 665 -26.84 -9.81 -14.12
C LEU A 665 -27.09 -10.61 -15.41
N ASP A 666 -28.01 -10.17 -16.29
CA ASP A 666 -28.23 -10.81 -17.59
C ASP A 666 -26.98 -10.79 -18.47
N MET A 667 -26.14 -9.74 -18.39
CA MET A 667 -24.90 -9.66 -19.13
C MET A 667 -23.84 -10.71 -18.69
N THR A 668 -24.03 -11.36 -17.54
CA THR A 668 -23.10 -12.39 -17.06
C THR A 668 -23.41 -13.81 -17.62
N LYS A 669 -24.56 -13.99 -18.29
CA LYS A 669 -25.04 -15.32 -18.74
C LYS A 669 -24.11 -16.03 -19.73
N TYR A 670 -23.32 -15.28 -20.51
CA TYR A 670 -22.35 -15.86 -21.43
C TYR A 670 -21.08 -16.40 -20.75
N ALA A 671 -20.89 -16.12 -19.45
CA ALA A 671 -19.67 -16.41 -18.70
C ALA A 671 -19.20 -17.87 -18.72
N THR A 672 -20.13 -18.84 -18.92
CA THR A 672 -19.76 -20.26 -19.12
C THR A 672 -18.85 -20.48 -20.33
N ALA A 673 -18.92 -19.59 -21.33
CA ALA A 673 -18.11 -19.63 -22.56
C ALA A 673 -16.86 -18.76 -22.48
N GLU A 674 -16.73 -17.91 -21.45
CA GLU A 674 -15.60 -17.00 -21.30
C GLU A 674 -14.31 -17.75 -20.90
N LYS A 675 -13.18 -17.36 -21.53
CA LYS A 675 -11.88 -18.01 -21.34
C LYS A 675 -10.82 -17.08 -20.78
N GLU A 676 -11.05 -15.77 -20.87
CA GLU A 676 -10.10 -14.78 -20.39
C GLU A 676 -10.21 -14.64 -18.87
N TYR A 677 -9.07 -14.78 -18.20
CA TYR A 677 -9.00 -14.72 -16.73
C TYR A 677 -9.56 -13.40 -16.18
N VAL A 678 -9.11 -12.26 -16.71
CA VAL A 678 -9.51 -10.94 -16.19
C VAL A 678 -11.01 -10.70 -16.35
N VAL A 679 -11.62 -11.18 -17.43
CA VAL A 679 -13.06 -11.05 -17.68
C VAL A 679 -13.87 -11.95 -16.74
N LEU A 680 -13.51 -13.24 -16.65
CA LEU A 680 -14.24 -14.18 -15.79
C LEU A 680 -14.08 -13.83 -14.31
N SER A 681 -12.89 -13.37 -13.91
CA SER A 681 -12.64 -12.90 -12.55
C SER A 681 -13.52 -11.69 -12.20
N ARG A 682 -13.66 -10.72 -13.13
CA ARG A 682 -14.56 -9.57 -12.95
C ARG A 682 -16.00 -10.00 -12.83
N ILE A 683 -16.50 -10.81 -13.76
CA ILE A 683 -17.88 -11.32 -13.72
C ILE A 683 -18.15 -12.04 -12.39
N LEU A 684 -17.25 -12.90 -11.98
CA LEU A 684 -17.37 -13.63 -10.71
C LEU A 684 -17.43 -12.70 -9.51
N SER A 685 -16.57 -11.68 -9.47
CA SER A 685 -16.55 -10.68 -8.40
C SER A 685 -17.88 -9.93 -8.31
N GLU A 686 -18.41 -9.44 -9.43
CA GLU A 686 -19.68 -8.70 -9.45
C GLU A 686 -20.87 -9.59 -9.06
N VAL A 687 -20.91 -10.84 -9.56
CA VAL A 687 -21.96 -11.80 -9.19
C VAL A 687 -21.93 -12.15 -7.71
N LEU A 688 -20.75 -12.35 -7.13
CA LEU A 688 -20.60 -12.63 -5.71
C LEU A 688 -20.99 -11.43 -4.86
N SER A 689 -20.56 -10.22 -5.23
CA SER A 689 -20.94 -8.99 -4.52
C SER A 689 -22.46 -8.77 -4.50
N ALA A 690 -23.13 -8.88 -5.64
CA ALA A 690 -24.58 -8.79 -5.71
C ALA A 690 -25.26 -9.90 -4.90
N GLY A 691 -24.72 -11.11 -4.94
CA GLY A 691 -25.26 -12.28 -4.23
C GLY A 691 -25.11 -12.19 -2.71
N ASP A 692 -24.03 -11.59 -2.21
CA ASP A 692 -23.82 -11.38 -0.77
C ASP A 692 -24.87 -10.40 -0.19
N GLY A 693 -25.33 -9.44 -0.97
CA GLY A 693 -26.41 -8.53 -0.58
C GLY A 693 -27.73 -9.24 -0.30
N VAL A 694 -27.95 -10.45 -0.85
CA VAL A 694 -29.20 -11.22 -0.67
C VAL A 694 -29.03 -12.50 0.16
N LYS A 695 -27.94 -12.60 0.94
CA LYS A 695 -27.60 -13.78 1.78
C LYS A 695 -28.70 -14.19 2.77
N THR A 696 -29.60 -13.27 3.14
CA THR A 696 -30.74 -13.53 4.02
C THR A 696 -31.90 -14.25 3.31
N ASN A 697 -31.90 -14.31 1.98
CA ASN A 697 -32.86 -15.08 1.19
C ASN A 697 -32.25 -16.44 0.83
N GLU A 698 -32.61 -17.49 1.59
CA GLU A 698 -32.03 -18.85 1.43
C GLU A 698 -32.13 -19.38 -0.01
N THR A 699 -33.26 -19.14 -0.70
CA THR A 699 -33.46 -19.62 -2.07
C THR A 699 -32.54 -18.86 -3.07
N ALA A 700 -32.52 -17.54 -2.99
CA ALA A 700 -31.67 -16.73 -3.85
C ALA A 700 -30.19 -17.05 -3.62
N TYR A 701 -29.78 -17.11 -2.36
CA TYR A 701 -28.38 -17.42 -1.99
C TYR A 701 -27.97 -18.85 -2.37
N GLY A 702 -28.85 -19.83 -2.19
CA GLY A 702 -28.62 -21.19 -2.69
C GLY A 702 -28.49 -21.27 -4.22
N ASN A 703 -29.27 -20.48 -4.94
CA ASN A 703 -29.20 -20.39 -6.39
C ASN A 703 -27.97 -19.61 -6.89
N LEU A 704 -27.51 -18.60 -6.15
CA LEU A 704 -26.21 -17.94 -6.41
C LEU A 704 -25.09 -19.00 -6.53
N TRP A 705 -24.95 -19.86 -5.54
CA TRP A 705 -23.88 -20.85 -5.52
C TRP A 705 -24.03 -21.90 -6.65
N LYS A 706 -25.25 -22.29 -6.99
CA LYS A 706 -25.50 -23.13 -8.18
C LYS A 706 -25.10 -22.41 -9.48
N TYR A 707 -25.38 -21.10 -9.56
CA TYR A 707 -24.99 -20.28 -10.72
C TYR A 707 -23.47 -20.20 -10.85
N VAL A 708 -22.77 -19.91 -9.75
CA VAL A 708 -21.31 -19.89 -9.69
C VAL A 708 -20.71 -21.23 -10.09
N ALA A 709 -21.24 -22.35 -9.56
CA ALA A 709 -20.79 -23.68 -9.92
C ALA A 709 -20.98 -23.95 -11.44
N LYS A 710 -22.14 -23.60 -11.99
CA LYS A 710 -22.42 -23.75 -13.44
C LYS A 710 -21.48 -22.89 -14.29
N MET A 711 -21.20 -21.67 -13.87
CA MET A 711 -20.30 -20.73 -14.56
C MET A 711 -18.87 -21.28 -14.62
N LEU A 712 -18.36 -21.81 -13.51
CA LEU A 712 -16.96 -22.21 -13.39
C LEU A 712 -16.69 -23.64 -13.84
N LYS A 713 -17.70 -24.53 -13.86
CA LYS A 713 -17.53 -25.95 -14.22
C LYS A 713 -16.74 -26.17 -15.51
N PRO A 714 -17.01 -25.45 -16.63
CA PRO A 714 -16.22 -25.64 -17.86
C PRO A 714 -14.71 -25.34 -17.68
N ARG A 715 -14.37 -24.37 -16.80
CA ARG A 715 -12.95 -24.06 -16.53
C ARG A 715 -12.31 -25.10 -15.63
N VAL A 716 -13.04 -25.54 -14.58
CA VAL A 716 -12.60 -26.64 -13.71
C VAL A 716 -12.33 -27.92 -14.51
N ASP A 717 -13.25 -28.29 -15.40
CA ASP A 717 -13.10 -29.50 -16.24
C ASP A 717 -11.97 -29.38 -17.27
N ASP A 718 -11.77 -28.19 -17.81
CA ASP A 718 -10.71 -27.97 -18.81
C ASP A 718 -9.33 -27.93 -18.15
N MET A 719 -9.18 -27.25 -17.00
CA MET A 719 -7.86 -26.98 -16.42
C MET A 719 -7.38 -28.05 -15.44
N GLY A 720 -8.31 -28.67 -14.68
CA GLY A 720 -7.96 -29.62 -13.62
C GLY A 720 -7.12 -29.01 -12.50
N TRP A 721 -6.49 -29.87 -11.69
CA TRP A 721 -5.66 -29.45 -10.56
C TRP A 721 -4.21 -29.17 -10.92
N ASP A 722 -3.67 -29.84 -11.93
CA ASP A 722 -2.25 -29.81 -12.26
C ASP A 722 -2.00 -29.03 -13.56
N PRO A 723 -0.83 -28.40 -13.72
CA PRO A 723 -0.45 -27.74 -14.95
C PRO A 723 -0.47 -28.72 -16.14
N LYS A 724 -0.96 -28.28 -17.29
CA LYS A 724 -0.97 -29.10 -18.53
C LYS A 724 0.40 -29.23 -19.18
N ASN A 725 1.24 -28.23 -19.00
CA ASN A 725 2.63 -28.17 -19.45
C ASN A 725 3.42 -27.11 -18.67
N GLU A 726 4.75 -27.14 -18.80
CA GLU A 726 5.65 -26.22 -18.07
C GLU A 726 5.62 -24.77 -18.60
N SER A 727 5.00 -24.51 -19.74
CA SER A 727 4.96 -23.18 -20.39
C SER A 727 3.56 -22.57 -20.43
N GLU A 728 2.72 -22.85 -19.41
CA GLU A 728 1.42 -22.19 -19.27
C GLU A 728 1.60 -20.67 -19.09
N PRO A 729 0.73 -19.83 -19.70
CA PRO A 729 0.75 -18.40 -19.43
C PRO A 729 0.42 -18.12 -17.97
N ILE A 730 0.90 -17.00 -17.42
CA ILE A 730 0.69 -16.62 -15.98
C ILE A 730 -0.79 -16.62 -15.58
N THR A 731 -1.68 -16.35 -16.52
CA THR A 731 -3.13 -16.36 -16.29
C THR A 731 -3.69 -17.76 -16.03
N ALA A 732 -3.01 -18.83 -16.47
CA ALA A 732 -3.51 -20.19 -16.29
C ALA A 732 -3.51 -20.66 -14.83
N PRO A 733 -2.42 -20.56 -14.04
CA PRO A 733 -2.48 -20.88 -12.61
C PRO A 733 -3.45 -19.97 -11.85
N LYS A 734 -3.56 -18.69 -12.20
CA LYS A 734 -4.55 -17.78 -11.60
C LYS A 734 -5.99 -18.22 -11.89
N MET A 735 -6.30 -18.55 -13.14
CA MET A 735 -7.61 -19.08 -13.55
C MET A 735 -7.91 -20.39 -12.85
N ARG A 736 -6.94 -21.30 -12.75
CA ARG A 736 -7.07 -22.60 -12.08
C ARG A 736 -7.41 -22.43 -10.62
N ASP A 737 -6.63 -21.65 -9.85
CA ASP A 737 -6.88 -21.40 -8.44
C ASP A 737 -8.24 -20.72 -8.22
N MET A 738 -8.55 -19.68 -8.99
CA MET A 738 -9.83 -18.97 -8.90
C MET A 738 -11.02 -19.90 -9.18
N ALA A 739 -10.96 -20.68 -10.25
CA ALA A 739 -12.06 -21.56 -10.66
C ALA A 739 -12.27 -22.69 -9.64
N LEU A 740 -11.20 -23.40 -9.27
CA LEU A 740 -11.26 -24.49 -8.30
C LEU A 740 -11.73 -24.01 -6.93
N ARG A 741 -11.17 -22.89 -6.43
CA ARG A 741 -11.49 -22.32 -5.11
C ARG A 741 -12.97 -21.98 -4.99
N ASN A 742 -13.52 -21.29 -5.98
CA ASN A 742 -14.90 -20.86 -5.92
C ASN A 742 -15.87 -22.01 -6.27
N TYR A 743 -15.47 -22.94 -7.14
CA TYR A 743 -16.24 -24.13 -7.44
C TYR A 743 -16.36 -25.05 -6.22
N CYS A 744 -15.25 -25.35 -5.54
CA CYS A 744 -15.26 -26.17 -4.32
C CYS A 744 -16.16 -25.56 -3.21
N LYS A 745 -16.18 -24.23 -3.04
CA LYS A 745 -17.12 -23.54 -2.13
C LYS A 745 -18.58 -23.70 -2.63
N ALA A 746 -18.77 -23.56 -3.93
CA ALA A 746 -20.10 -23.47 -4.54
C ALA A 746 -20.88 -24.79 -4.58
N VAL A 747 -20.23 -25.92 -4.80
CA VAL A 747 -20.93 -27.23 -4.91
C VAL A 747 -21.49 -27.73 -3.58
N GLN A 748 -20.98 -27.28 -2.43
CA GLN A 748 -21.44 -27.65 -1.08
C GLN A 748 -21.66 -29.15 -0.89
N ASN A 749 -20.82 -29.96 -1.51
CA ASN A 749 -20.95 -31.43 -1.55
C ASN A 749 -19.57 -32.09 -1.43
N GLU A 750 -19.30 -32.71 -0.28
CA GLU A 750 -18.05 -33.43 -0.04
C GLU A 750 -17.82 -34.65 -0.95
N THR A 751 -18.90 -35.16 -1.57
CA THR A 751 -18.80 -36.31 -2.47
C THR A 751 -18.48 -35.92 -3.92
N ASP A 752 -18.47 -34.62 -4.23
CA ASP A 752 -18.03 -34.11 -5.53
C ASP A 752 -16.56 -34.50 -5.81
N THR A 753 -16.27 -34.86 -7.06
CA THR A 753 -14.95 -35.37 -7.45
C THR A 753 -13.86 -34.33 -7.26
N THR A 754 -14.14 -33.06 -7.56
CA THR A 754 -13.17 -31.95 -7.42
C THR A 754 -12.88 -31.68 -5.94
N VAL A 755 -13.91 -31.70 -5.09
CA VAL A 755 -13.74 -31.55 -3.63
C VAL A 755 -12.94 -32.70 -3.04
N LYS A 756 -13.25 -33.97 -3.42
CA LYS A 756 -12.48 -35.13 -2.96
C LYS A 756 -11.02 -35.06 -3.30
N GLU A 757 -10.70 -34.57 -4.47
CA GLU A 757 -9.31 -34.40 -4.90
C GLU A 757 -8.59 -33.33 -4.08
N ALA A 758 -9.24 -32.19 -3.76
CA ALA A 758 -8.70 -31.20 -2.85
C ALA A 758 -8.37 -31.79 -1.46
N LEU A 759 -9.30 -32.59 -0.89
CA LEU A 759 -9.13 -33.24 0.40
C LEU A 759 -8.01 -34.28 0.38
N ALA A 760 -7.86 -35.03 -0.69
CA ALA A 760 -6.76 -35.97 -0.88
C ALA A 760 -5.41 -35.23 -0.94
N LYS A 761 -5.29 -34.18 -1.75
CA LYS A 761 -4.09 -33.33 -1.82
C LYS A 761 -3.73 -32.72 -0.46
N TYR A 762 -4.71 -32.27 0.33
CA TYR A 762 -4.49 -31.81 1.68
C TYR A 762 -3.93 -32.89 2.61
N THR A 763 -4.52 -34.09 2.55
CA THR A 763 -4.06 -35.23 3.37
C THR A 763 -2.61 -35.62 3.05
N GLU A 764 -2.26 -35.65 1.75
CA GLU A 764 -0.89 -35.90 1.31
C GLU A 764 0.07 -34.80 1.77
N PHE A 765 -0.35 -33.54 1.66
CA PHE A 765 0.44 -32.40 2.12
C PHE A 765 0.71 -32.45 3.62
N VAL A 766 -0.30 -32.70 4.46
CA VAL A 766 -0.11 -32.80 5.93
C VAL A 766 0.83 -33.94 6.29
N ALA A 767 0.84 -35.04 5.54
CA ALA A 767 1.74 -36.17 5.78
C ALA A 767 3.19 -35.86 5.42
N ASP A 768 3.44 -35.02 4.41
CA ASP A 768 4.78 -34.64 3.94
C ASP A 768 4.79 -33.20 3.38
N PRO A 769 4.75 -32.18 4.26
CA PRO A 769 4.68 -30.78 3.82
C PRO A 769 5.89 -30.33 3.00
N GLY A 770 7.07 -30.83 3.33
CA GLY A 770 8.33 -30.45 2.67
C GLY A 770 8.37 -30.79 1.18
N THR A 771 7.86 -31.98 0.80
CA THR A 771 7.85 -32.42 -0.59
C THR A 771 6.58 -31.99 -1.32
N LYS A 772 5.43 -32.15 -0.67
CA LYS A 772 4.12 -32.03 -1.31
C LYS A 772 3.68 -30.58 -1.61
N LYS A 773 4.27 -29.60 -0.94
CA LYS A 773 3.98 -28.18 -1.22
C LYS A 773 4.31 -27.85 -2.68
N SER A 774 5.41 -28.34 -3.21
CA SER A 774 5.82 -28.06 -4.59
C SER A 774 4.81 -28.55 -5.63
N GLU A 775 4.06 -29.61 -5.34
CA GLU A 775 3.05 -30.17 -6.24
C GLU A 775 1.76 -29.35 -6.28
N ILE A 776 1.47 -28.58 -5.22
CA ILE A 776 0.21 -27.83 -5.07
C ILE A 776 0.41 -26.32 -4.95
N LYS A 777 1.61 -25.80 -5.14
CA LYS A 777 1.96 -24.41 -4.84
C LYS A 777 1.00 -23.37 -5.46
N ASP A 778 0.57 -23.56 -6.69
CA ASP A 778 -0.34 -22.64 -7.38
C ASP A 778 -1.83 -22.82 -7.03
N VAL A 779 -2.17 -23.90 -6.33
CA VAL A 779 -3.52 -24.18 -5.81
C VAL A 779 -3.52 -24.35 -4.29
N PHE A 780 -2.41 -23.99 -3.64
CA PHE A 780 -2.19 -24.18 -2.20
C PHE A 780 -3.31 -23.53 -1.37
N THR A 781 -3.65 -22.29 -1.68
CA THR A 781 -4.75 -21.56 -1.04
C THR A 781 -6.08 -22.32 -1.18
N THR A 782 -6.38 -22.85 -2.36
CA THR A 782 -7.61 -23.61 -2.63
C THR A 782 -7.66 -24.91 -1.81
N VAL A 783 -6.54 -25.66 -1.77
CA VAL A 783 -6.44 -26.91 -1.00
C VAL A 783 -6.64 -26.65 0.49
N MET A 784 -5.93 -25.66 1.06
CA MET A 784 -6.05 -25.33 2.49
C MET A 784 -7.48 -24.89 2.87
N ARG A 785 -8.08 -24.00 2.07
CA ARG A 785 -9.45 -23.50 2.32
C ARG A 785 -10.49 -24.61 2.22
N THR A 786 -10.38 -25.45 1.19
CA THR A 786 -11.34 -26.55 0.98
C THR A 786 -11.28 -27.54 2.13
N ALA A 787 -10.08 -27.87 2.63
CA ALA A 787 -9.91 -28.76 3.77
C ALA A 787 -10.62 -28.26 5.05
N ILE A 788 -10.67 -26.97 5.29
CA ILE A 788 -11.35 -26.40 6.47
C ILE A 788 -12.87 -26.25 6.25
N ILE A 789 -13.31 -25.87 5.02
CA ILE A 789 -14.74 -25.78 4.69
C ILE A 789 -15.44 -27.13 4.88
N TYR A 790 -14.76 -28.24 4.57
CA TYR A 790 -15.28 -29.61 4.64
C TYR A 790 -14.68 -30.41 5.83
N ASP A 791 -14.19 -29.71 6.87
CA ASP A 791 -13.63 -30.37 8.06
C ASP A 791 -14.70 -31.10 8.87
N ASP A 792 -14.27 -32.11 9.59
CA ASP A 792 -15.12 -32.94 10.43
C ASP A 792 -15.57 -32.18 11.71
N LYS A 793 -16.51 -32.78 12.45
CA LYS A 793 -17.00 -32.20 13.70
C LYS A 793 -15.96 -32.12 14.83
N ASN A 794 -14.85 -32.83 14.68
CA ASN A 794 -13.75 -32.84 15.64
C ASN A 794 -12.68 -31.81 15.31
N ASN A 795 -12.83 -31.08 14.22
CA ASN A 795 -11.85 -30.09 13.70
C ASN A 795 -10.46 -30.74 13.45
N THR A 796 -10.44 -31.91 12.85
CA THR A 796 -9.21 -32.67 12.63
C THR A 796 -8.27 -31.97 11.67
N ASN A 797 -8.79 -31.46 10.55
CA ASN A 797 -8.01 -30.69 9.58
C ASN A 797 -7.59 -29.33 10.14
N TRP A 798 -8.47 -28.68 10.90
CA TRP A 798 -8.17 -27.41 11.56
C TRP A 798 -6.97 -27.53 12.51
N GLN A 799 -6.97 -28.56 13.37
CA GLN A 799 -5.88 -28.76 14.33
C GLN A 799 -4.55 -29.07 13.61
N ALA A 800 -4.58 -29.92 12.59
CA ALA A 800 -3.38 -30.22 11.81
C ALA A 800 -2.82 -28.96 11.12
N MET A 801 -3.68 -28.09 10.59
CA MET A 801 -3.26 -26.82 9.95
C MET A 801 -2.76 -25.80 10.99
N TRP A 802 -3.37 -25.76 12.18
CA TRP A 802 -2.86 -24.94 13.29
C TRP A 802 -1.44 -25.34 13.70
N ASP A 803 -1.17 -26.65 13.77
CA ASP A 803 0.15 -27.17 14.08
C ASP A 803 1.20 -26.85 12.99
N LEU A 804 0.78 -26.79 11.72
CA LEU A 804 1.61 -26.34 10.60
C LEU A 804 1.91 -24.85 10.70
N LEU A 805 0.92 -24.02 11.03
CA LEU A 805 1.09 -22.59 11.23
C LEU A 805 2.15 -22.30 12.31
N GLN A 806 2.08 -23.03 13.46
CA GLN A 806 3.04 -22.82 14.55
C GLN A 806 4.48 -23.17 14.17
N LYS A 807 4.67 -24.05 13.18
CA LYS A 807 5.99 -24.48 12.69
C LYS A 807 6.50 -23.66 11.50
N SER A 808 5.63 -22.90 10.86
CA SER A 808 5.99 -22.15 9.67
C SER A 808 6.79 -20.89 10.02
N ASP A 809 7.94 -20.68 9.35
CA ASP A 809 8.72 -19.45 9.41
C ASP A 809 8.54 -18.60 8.13
N TRP A 810 7.75 -19.08 7.15
CA TRP A 810 7.46 -18.37 5.90
C TRP A 810 6.17 -17.55 6.03
N GLU A 811 6.29 -16.21 6.01
CA GLU A 811 5.16 -15.29 6.26
C GLU A 811 3.98 -15.49 5.29
N ALA A 812 4.27 -15.77 4.00
CA ALA A 812 3.23 -16.00 3.01
C ALA A 812 2.36 -17.21 3.36
N ASP A 813 2.97 -18.31 3.83
CA ASP A 813 2.25 -19.50 4.26
C ASP A 813 1.42 -19.24 5.53
N GLN A 814 1.99 -18.51 6.48
CA GLN A 814 1.27 -18.13 7.71
C GLN A 814 -0.04 -17.41 7.38
N LYS A 815 0.00 -16.46 6.42
CA LYS A 815 -1.19 -15.74 5.95
C LYS A 815 -2.22 -16.69 5.34
N ILE A 816 -1.80 -17.65 4.53
CA ILE A 816 -2.69 -18.65 3.89
C ILE A 816 -3.33 -19.55 4.95
N TYR A 817 -2.54 -20.03 5.92
CA TYR A 817 -3.07 -20.88 7.00
C TYR A 817 -4.09 -20.13 7.85
N ILE A 818 -3.81 -18.91 8.30
CA ILE A 818 -4.73 -18.10 9.11
C ILE A 818 -6.03 -17.83 8.33
N ALA A 819 -5.92 -17.48 7.04
CA ALA A 819 -7.08 -17.22 6.19
C ALA A 819 -7.94 -18.47 5.92
N ALA A 820 -7.33 -19.66 5.90
CA ALA A 820 -8.05 -20.91 5.79
C ALA A 820 -8.70 -21.31 7.14
N LEU A 821 -7.95 -21.27 8.24
CA LEU A 821 -8.42 -21.58 9.60
C LEU A 821 -9.63 -20.75 10.02
N ALA A 822 -9.66 -19.48 9.60
CA ALA A 822 -10.78 -18.56 9.82
C ALA A 822 -12.12 -19.04 9.24
N ARG A 823 -12.11 -20.01 8.30
CA ARG A 823 -13.33 -20.51 7.63
C ARG A 823 -14.06 -21.63 8.37
N THR A 824 -13.54 -22.08 9.52
CA THR A 824 -14.25 -23.08 10.33
C THR A 824 -15.56 -22.54 10.85
N LYS A 825 -16.60 -23.38 10.88
CA LYS A 825 -17.89 -23.04 11.49
C LYS A 825 -17.87 -23.11 13.03
N ASN A 826 -16.79 -23.58 13.62
CA ASN A 826 -16.66 -23.74 15.06
C ASN A 826 -16.17 -22.44 15.74
N GLN A 827 -17.09 -21.64 16.23
CA GLN A 827 -16.78 -20.36 16.89
C GLN A 827 -15.92 -20.52 18.15
N THR A 828 -15.94 -21.67 18.82
CA THR A 828 -15.11 -21.90 20.03
C THR A 828 -13.63 -21.93 19.66
N VAL A 829 -13.26 -22.60 18.57
CA VAL A 829 -11.85 -22.61 18.13
C VAL A 829 -11.42 -21.27 17.54
N LEU A 830 -12.34 -20.51 16.92
CA LEU A 830 -12.04 -19.14 16.46
C LEU A 830 -11.74 -18.20 17.62
N ARG A 831 -12.55 -18.23 18.69
CA ARG A 831 -12.27 -17.44 19.90
C ARG A 831 -10.90 -17.79 20.50
N LYS A 832 -10.62 -19.09 20.64
CA LYS A 832 -9.31 -19.54 21.12
C LYS A 832 -8.17 -19.07 20.20
N MET A 833 -8.34 -19.14 18.88
CA MET A 833 -7.36 -18.67 17.91
C MET A 833 -7.05 -17.18 18.09
N ILE A 834 -8.06 -16.36 18.35
CA ILE A 834 -7.87 -14.94 18.64
C ILE A 834 -7.15 -14.73 19.99
N ASP A 835 -7.52 -15.47 21.02
CA ASP A 835 -6.83 -15.39 22.32
C ASP A 835 -5.35 -15.79 22.19
N ASP A 836 -5.06 -16.91 21.53
CA ASP A 836 -3.70 -17.41 21.31
C ASP A 836 -2.85 -16.44 20.45
N SER A 837 -3.47 -15.59 19.61
CA SER A 837 -2.77 -14.60 18.76
C SER A 837 -2.11 -13.46 19.55
N PHE A 838 -2.48 -13.28 20.82
CA PHE A 838 -1.83 -12.30 21.71
C PHE A 838 -0.57 -12.83 22.40
N ASP A 839 -0.27 -14.13 22.26
CA ASP A 839 0.99 -14.69 22.73
C ASP A 839 2.17 -14.01 22.04
N GLU A 840 3.28 -13.78 22.75
CA GLU A 840 4.47 -13.13 22.20
C GLU A 840 5.17 -13.91 21.09
N ASN A 841 4.90 -15.23 21.01
CA ASN A 841 5.42 -16.13 20.00
C ASN A 841 4.41 -16.41 18.87
N ALA A 842 3.26 -15.73 18.86
CA ALA A 842 2.24 -15.91 17.83
C ALA A 842 2.82 -15.61 16.44
N LYS A 843 2.49 -16.46 15.47
CA LYS A 843 2.91 -16.31 14.08
C LYS A 843 2.06 -15.22 13.41
N ALA A 844 2.67 -14.41 12.56
CA ALA A 844 2.08 -13.23 11.91
C ALA A 844 1.59 -12.16 12.93
N GLY A 845 1.06 -11.04 12.45
CA GLY A 845 0.52 -10.00 13.33
C GLY A 845 -0.83 -10.38 13.93
N THR A 846 -1.03 -10.18 15.22
CA THR A 846 -2.26 -10.48 15.97
C THR A 846 -3.53 -9.97 15.29
N TRP A 847 -3.48 -8.76 14.70
CA TRP A 847 -4.61 -8.15 14.00
C TRP A 847 -5.12 -8.98 12.82
N ARG A 848 -4.23 -9.70 12.11
CA ARG A 848 -4.60 -10.53 10.95
C ARG A 848 -5.55 -11.64 11.30
N TYR A 849 -5.42 -12.22 12.48
CA TYR A 849 -6.32 -13.30 12.92
C TYR A 849 -7.76 -12.81 12.98
N LEU A 850 -7.99 -11.67 13.61
CA LEU A 850 -9.33 -11.11 13.73
C LEU A 850 -9.86 -10.58 12.39
N TYR A 851 -9.02 -9.86 11.65
CA TYR A 851 -9.36 -9.36 10.31
C TYR A 851 -9.76 -10.50 9.37
N TYR A 852 -9.04 -11.63 9.39
CA TYR A 852 -9.36 -12.78 8.54
C TYR A 852 -10.59 -13.56 9.01
N VAL A 853 -10.91 -13.58 10.30
CA VAL A 853 -12.18 -14.12 10.82
C VAL A 853 -13.37 -13.35 10.23
N SER A 854 -13.27 -12.03 10.12
CA SER A 854 -14.25 -11.20 9.41
C SER A 854 -14.18 -11.45 7.90
N TYR A 855 -13.08 -11.08 7.28
CA TYR A 855 -12.95 -10.92 5.83
C TYR A 855 -12.95 -12.26 5.05
N HIS A 856 -12.34 -13.32 5.59
CA HIS A 856 -12.24 -14.63 4.95
C HIS A 856 -13.18 -15.67 5.53
N GLY A 857 -13.53 -15.54 6.81
CA GLY A 857 -14.34 -16.51 7.53
C GLY A 857 -15.86 -16.31 7.37
N ASP A 858 -16.30 -15.15 6.90
CA ASP A 858 -17.71 -14.73 6.86
C ASP A 858 -18.34 -14.67 8.28
N HIS A 859 -17.53 -14.42 9.34
CA HIS A 859 -17.94 -14.39 10.74
C HIS A 859 -18.03 -12.97 11.30
N TYR A 860 -18.73 -12.09 10.59
CA TYR A 860 -18.77 -10.64 10.84
C TYR A 860 -19.22 -10.25 12.25
N ASP A 861 -20.33 -10.82 12.74
CA ASP A 861 -20.82 -10.52 14.09
C ASP A 861 -19.86 -11.01 15.18
N LEU A 862 -19.25 -12.19 15.01
CA LEU A 862 -18.23 -12.70 15.93
C LEU A 862 -16.98 -11.83 15.94
N ALA A 863 -16.49 -11.43 14.77
CA ALA A 863 -15.32 -10.57 14.65
C ALA A 863 -15.57 -9.21 15.30
N TRP A 864 -16.75 -8.63 15.09
CA TRP A 864 -17.14 -7.38 15.71
C TRP A 864 -17.26 -7.49 17.24
N GLU A 865 -17.87 -8.54 17.75
CA GLU A 865 -17.94 -8.83 19.18
C GLU A 865 -16.52 -8.91 19.80
N LEU A 866 -15.64 -9.70 19.19
CA LEU A 866 -14.26 -9.88 19.67
C LEU A 866 -13.42 -8.59 19.56
N LEU A 867 -13.66 -7.77 18.54
CA LEU A 867 -13.02 -6.46 18.43
C LEU A 867 -13.43 -5.55 19.58
N GLN A 868 -14.73 -5.49 19.89
CA GLN A 868 -15.23 -4.68 20.99
C GLN A 868 -14.63 -5.11 22.33
N ASP A 869 -14.56 -6.44 22.57
CA ASP A 869 -14.03 -7.01 23.82
C ASP A 869 -12.54 -6.76 24.00
N LYS A 870 -11.75 -6.78 22.90
CA LYS A 870 -10.28 -6.73 22.92
C LYS A 870 -9.69 -5.42 22.37
N TRP A 871 -10.52 -4.40 22.15
CA TRP A 871 -10.07 -3.12 21.58
C TRP A 871 -8.88 -2.53 22.33
N ASP A 872 -8.95 -2.49 23.63
CA ASP A 872 -7.91 -1.85 24.47
C ASP A 872 -6.60 -2.67 24.40
N ASP A 873 -6.66 -3.99 24.27
CA ASP A 873 -5.50 -4.86 24.07
C ASP A 873 -4.84 -4.59 22.72
N TYR A 874 -5.64 -4.44 21.64
CA TYR A 874 -5.13 -4.07 20.31
C TYR A 874 -4.52 -2.67 20.32
N ALA A 875 -5.19 -1.69 20.92
CA ALA A 875 -4.70 -0.32 21.00
C ALA A 875 -3.38 -0.20 21.78
N ILE A 876 -3.20 -1.00 22.82
CA ILE A 876 -1.93 -1.10 23.56
C ILE A 876 -0.86 -1.74 22.69
N LYS A 877 -1.18 -2.86 22.01
CA LYS A 877 -0.20 -3.63 21.23
C LYS A 877 0.31 -2.88 20.00
N TYR A 878 -0.56 -2.18 19.29
CA TYR A 878 -0.22 -1.54 18.01
C TYR A 878 0.03 -0.04 18.13
N ASN A 879 -0.29 0.56 19.27
CA ASN A 879 -0.28 2.00 19.47
C ASN A 879 -1.13 2.75 18.43
N THR A 880 -1.57 3.94 18.75
CA THR A 880 -2.47 4.76 17.93
C THR A 880 -1.82 5.32 16.64
N THR A 881 -0.52 5.14 16.46
CA THR A 881 0.22 5.61 15.26
C THR A 881 0.42 4.55 14.18
N SER A 882 -0.04 3.31 14.40
CA SER A 882 0.15 2.22 13.44
C SER A 882 -0.98 2.15 12.41
N PHE A 883 -0.65 1.98 11.11
CA PHE A 883 -1.61 1.66 10.03
C PHE A 883 -2.50 0.44 10.34
N THR A 884 -2.03 -0.45 11.20
CA THR A 884 -2.76 -1.65 11.63
C THR A 884 -4.12 -1.33 12.24
N MET A 885 -4.27 -0.17 12.90
CA MET A 885 -5.54 0.25 13.50
C MET A 885 -6.62 0.47 12.43
N GLY A 886 -6.26 0.93 11.24
CA GLY A 886 -7.17 1.06 10.10
C GLY A 886 -7.84 -0.27 9.75
N TYR A 887 -7.08 -1.35 9.58
CA TYR A 887 -7.63 -2.69 9.28
C TYR A 887 -8.60 -3.21 10.34
N LEU A 888 -8.39 -2.88 11.61
CA LEU A 888 -9.31 -3.25 12.68
C LEU A 888 -10.60 -2.42 12.64
N VAL A 889 -10.50 -1.15 12.28
CA VAL A 889 -11.65 -0.25 12.13
C VAL A 889 -12.54 -0.65 10.96
N GLU A 890 -11.98 -1.23 9.88
CA GLU A 890 -12.73 -1.73 8.71
C GLU A 890 -13.60 -2.96 9.01
N ILE A 891 -13.32 -3.74 10.07
CA ILE A 891 -14.04 -5.00 10.37
C ILE A 891 -15.57 -4.89 10.26
N PRO A 892 -16.25 -3.84 10.80
CA PRO A 892 -17.71 -3.71 10.72
C PRO A 892 -18.25 -3.11 9.41
N GLU A 893 -17.43 -2.78 8.40
CA GLU A 893 -17.88 -2.13 7.15
C GLU A 893 -18.93 -2.92 6.36
N VAL A 894 -18.99 -4.23 6.58
CA VAL A 894 -19.92 -5.17 5.90
C VAL A 894 -21.35 -5.12 6.40
N PHE A 895 -21.62 -4.41 7.50
CA PHE A 895 -22.97 -4.31 8.05
C PHE A 895 -23.90 -3.51 7.13
N ASP A 896 -25.19 -3.86 7.16
CA ASP A 896 -26.22 -3.40 6.24
C ASP A 896 -27.54 -3.02 6.93
N THR A 897 -27.46 -2.64 8.22
CA THR A 897 -28.64 -2.22 8.99
C THR A 897 -28.37 -0.96 9.81
N GLN A 898 -29.41 -0.11 9.96
CA GLN A 898 -29.30 1.11 10.77
C GLN A 898 -28.89 0.82 12.23
N ALA A 899 -29.40 -0.27 12.81
CA ALA A 899 -29.03 -0.66 14.18
C ALA A 899 -27.53 -0.93 14.34
N LYS A 900 -26.92 -1.62 13.36
CA LYS A 900 -25.46 -1.87 13.34
C LYS A 900 -24.67 -0.58 13.08
N TYR A 901 -25.14 0.28 12.20
CA TYR A 901 -24.54 1.60 12.00
C TYR A 901 -24.47 2.38 13.32
N ASP A 902 -25.60 2.47 14.05
CA ASP A 902 -25.68 3.21 15.31
C ASP A 902 -24.76 2.59 16.38
N GLU A 903 -24.67 1.26 16.44
CA GLU A 903 -23.78 0.51 17.34
C GLU A 903 -22.29 0.83 17.06
N VAL A 904 -21.87 0.75 15.79
CA VAL A 904 -20.50 1.01 15.36
C VAL A 904 -20.10 2.47 15.60
N ALA A 905 -20.98 3.41 15.24
CA ALA A 905 -20.75 4.85 15.45
C ALA A 905 -20.60 5.18 16.95
N ALA A 906 -21.47 4.60 17.79
CA ALA A 906 -21.39 4.81 19.24
C ALA A 906 -20.11 4.21 19.85
N PHE A 907 -19.66 3.05 19.35
CA PHE A 907 -18.45 2.42 19.83
C PHE A 907 -17.20 3.27 19.50
N PHE A 908 -17.01 3.64 18.25
CA PHE A 908 -15.84 4.43 17.85
C PHE A 908 -15.85 5.84 18.45
N LYS A 909 -16.99 6.48 18.58
CA LYS A 909 -17.08 7.74 19.31
C LYS A 909 -16.63 7.61 20.77
N LYS A 910 -16.92 6.50 21.45
CA LYS A 910 -16.44 6.23 22.81
C LYS A 910 -14.93 5.97 22.85
N LYS A 911 -14.34 5.46 21.78
CA LYS A 911 -12.92 5.07 21.68
C LYS A 911 -12.05 6.10 20.96
N GLU A 912 -12.60 7.25 20.55
CA GLU A 912 -11.93 8.30 19.76
C GLU A 912 -10.53 8.68 20.27
N TYR A 913 -10.34 8.67 21.59
CA TYR A 913 -9.06 9.01 22.22
C TYR A 913 -7.93 7.99 21.98
N ASN A 914 -8.21 6.78 21.48
CA ASN A 914 -7.24 5.73 21.24
C ASN A 914 -7.42 5.02 19.87
N ILE A 915 -7.97 5.72 18.87
CA ILE A 915 -8.06 5.27 17.47
C ILE A 915 -6.85 5.74 16.66
N GLY A 916 -6.34 6.94 16.94
CA GLY A 916 -5.17 7.50 16.28
C GLY A 916 -5.34 7.61 14.77
N THR A 917 -4.42 7.02 14.00
CA THR A 917 -4.43 7.03 12.53
C THR A 917 -5.68 6.40 11.90
N GLY A 918 -6.43 5.59 12.65
CA GLY A 918 -7.69 4.99 12.18
C GLY A 918 -8.90 5.94 12.18
N LEU A 919 -8.78 7.20 12.64
CA LEU A 919 -9.92 8.13 12.70
C LEU A 919 -10.56 8.38 11.32
N LYS A 920 -9.74 8.59 10.28
CA LYS A 920 -10.23 8.73 8.90
C LYS A 920 -10.97 7.47 8.45
N THR A 921 -10.42 6.30 8.74
CA THR A 921 -11.00 5.00 8.40
C THR A 921 -12.36 4.79 9.09
N VAL A 922 -12.61 5.38 10.27
CA VAL A 922 -13.94 5.33 10.91
C VAL A 922 -15.01 6.01 10.05
N GLU A 923 -14.71 7.18 9.49
CA GLU A 923 -15.65 7.87 8.60
C GLU A 923 -15.94 7.04 7.33
N GLU A 924 -14.89 6.44 6.77
CA GLU A 924 -14.98 5.57 5.59
C GLU A 924 -15.83 4.33 5.88
N THR A 925 -15.59 3.65 6.99
CA THR A 925 -16.36 2.48 7.46
C THR A 925 -17.83 2.84 7.66
N LEU A 926 -18.14 3.94 8.34
CA LEU A 926 -19.51 4.39 8.55
C LEU A 926 -20.20 4.78 7.24
N SER A 927 -19.47 5.39 6.30
CA SER A 927 -20.00 5.71 4.97
C SER A 927 -20.31 4.43 4.18
N LYS A 928 -19.48 3.41 4.29
CA LYS A 928 -19.69 2.10 3.65
C LYS A 928 -20.94 1.39 4.20
N ILE A 929 -21.11 1.38 5.52
CA ILE A 929 -22.32 0.80 6.16
C ILE A 929 -23.59 1.51 5.65
N LYS A 930 -23.57 2.85 5.53
CA LYS A 930 -24.71 3.60 4.95
C LYS A 930 -24.99 3.22 3.50
N ALA A 931 -23.94 3.08 2.70
CA ALA A 931 -24.05 2.65 1.31
C ALA A 931 -24.65 1.24 1.23
N ASN A 932 -24.26 0.30 2.10
CA ASN A 932 -24.83 -1.06 2.16
C ASN A 932 -26.32 -1.06 2.56
N ILE A 933 -26.71 -0.21 3.52
CA ILE A 933 -28.14 -0.05 3.91
C ILE A 933 -28.93 0.43 2.69
N LYS A 934 -28.45 1.50 2.02
CA LYS A 934 -29.12 2.04 0.84
C LYS A 934 -29.19 1.03 -0.30
N TRP A 935 -28.10 0.32 -0.60
CA TRP A 935 -28.10 -0.73 -1.60
C TRP A 935 -29.16 -1.79 -1.32
N LYS A 936 -29.28 -2.22 -0.07
CA LYS A 936 -30.26 -3.22 0.37
C LYS A 936 -31.70 -2.72 0.19
N ASP A 937 -31.95 -1.47 0.56
CA ASP A 937 -33.26 -0.87 0.40
C ASP A 937 -33.69 -0.73 -1.07
N ASP A 938 -32.72 -0.37 -1.94
CA ASP A 938 -32.98 -0.08 -3.34
C ASP A 938 -32.99 -1.33 -4.24
N HIS A 939 -32.16 -2.36 -3.95
CA HIS A 939 -31.86 -3.41 -4.92
C HIS A 939 -32.12 -4.85 -4.45
N TYR A 940 -32.33 -5.08 -3.15
CA TYR A 940 -32.48 -6.42 -2.58
C TYR A 940 -33.53 -7.28 -3.30
N GLU A 941 -34.72 -6.75 -3.52
CA GLU A 941 -35.82 -7.50 -4.13
C GLU A 941 -35.54 -7.88 -5.60
N ASP A 942 -34.95 -6.97 -6.36
CA ASP A 942 -34.61 -7.20 -7.77
C ASP A 942 -33.54 -8.29 -7.92
N VAL A 943 -32.48 -8.19 -7.13
CA VAL A 943 -31.38 -9.17 -7.13
C VAL A 943 -31.85 -10.53 -6.61
N ALA A 944 -32.60 -10.56 -5.51
CA ALA A 944 -33.17 -11.80 -4.97
C ALA A 944 -34.12 -12.48 -5.95
N SER A 945 -34.98 -11.69 -6.62
CA SER A 945 -35.89 -12.16 -7.66
C SER A 945 -35.15 -12.77 -8.86
N TRP A 946 -34.06 -12.13 -9.31
CA TRP A 946 -33.28 -12.64 -10.43
C TRP A 946 -32.66 -14.01 -10.10
N PHE A 947 -31.97 -14.16 -8.96
CA PHE A 947 -31.40 -15.46 -8.54
C PHE A 947 -32.48 -16.51 -8.31
N THR A 948 -33.63 -16.15 -7.73
CA THR A 948 -34.74 -17.09 -7.45
C THR A 948 -35.36 -17.66 -8.72
N LYS A 949 -35.39 -16.89 -9.82
CA LYS A 949 -35.93 -17.30 -11.12
C LYS A 949 -34.98 -18.19 -11.94
N LEU A 950 -33.72 -18.30 -11.54
CA LEU A 950 -32.79 -19.18 -12.24
C LEU A 950 -33.23 -20.63 -12.20
N THR A 951 -33.18 -21.30 -13.34
CA THR A 951 -33.45 -22.73 -13.47
C THR A 951 -32.14 -23.47 -13.76
N PHE A 952 -31.92 -24.56 -13.06
CA PHE A 952 -30.75 -25.39 -13.23
C PHE A 952 -31.22 -26.77 -13.71
N GLU A 953 -30.99 -27.07 -15.00
CA GLU A 953 -31.24 -28.40 -15.57
C GLU A 953 -30.05 -29.32 -15.33
#